data_535c0482884ca1b0a0b4816fa95d7255
#
_entry.id   535c0482884ca1b0a0b4816fa95d7255
#
_cell.length_a   1.000
_cell.length_b   1.000
_cell.length_c   1.000
_cell.angle_alpha   90.00
_cell.angle_beta   90.00
_cell.angle_gamma   90.00
#
_symmetry.space_group_name_H-M   'P 1'
#
loop_
_entity.id
_entity.type
_entity.pdbx_description
1 polymer ?
#
loop_
_entity_poly.entity_id
_entity_poly.type
_entity_poly.pdbx_seq_one_letter_code
_entity_poly.pdbx_strand_id
1 'polypeptide(L)'
;MARRSTKTPPPDDFEERILDIDVVDEMQGSFLEYAYSVIYSRALPDARDGLKPVHRRILYQMNEMGLRPERGYVKCARVVGEVMGKLHPHGDASIYDALVRMAQPFSMRLPLVDGHGNFGSLGNDDPPAAMRYTECRMASATSLMTESIDEDTVDFSPNYDGQEQEPVALPAAYPNLLVNGASGIAVGMATNMPPHNLGEVIAAARHLIKHPNADLDTLMRFVPGPDLPTGGRIVGLGGVRDAYEKGRGTFKIRATVTVENVTARRKGLVVTELPFTVGPEKVISKIKDLVGSKRLQGIADVKDLTDREHGLRLVIEVKNGFNPEAVLEQLYKLTPMEESFGINNVALVDGQPLTLGLKELLEVYVDHRFNVVRRRSEFRRSKRRDRLHLVEGLLVALVDIDEVIRLIRSSDNSAQAKERLIERFSLSDIQTQYILDTPLRRLTKFDRIELESERDRLQDEIEKLTQILESDAELRKLVSGELAAVAKKYGTDRRTVLLESAGTSVGAVPLEVSDDPCRVLLSSTGLLARTVTGDVAFDIDAKRVKHDVILSAVPATTRGEVGAVTSLGRLLRISVIDLPQLPETAAAPSLSGGAQLSEFLTLEEGEELICLTTLDESSPGLALGTEQGVVKRVVPDYPAHKEELEVITLRDGDRIVGAVELRTSEEDLVFVTNEAQLLRYPASQVRPQGRPAGGMTGVKLGEGAKVITFAAVDPAAEAMVFTVAGSHGTLDDSVATAKLTPFDQYPRKGRATGGVRCQRFLKGEDVLVQAWVGTAPVRAADAKGSPVEMPAVDPRRDGSGVPLLKPVAALAGPV
;
A
#
# COMPACT_ATOMS: atom_id res chain seq x y z
N MET A 1 1.20 -55.00 24.71
CA MET A 1 1.64 -55.59 25.97
C MET A 1 2.12 -54.49 26.87
N ALA A 2 1.31 -54.11 27.90
CA ALA A 2 1.65 -53.07 28.86
C ALA A 2 2.64 -53.62 29.87
N ARG A 3 3.84 -53.04 29.93
CA ARG A 3 4.78 -53.33 31.05
C ARG A 3 4.19 -52.73 32.34
N ARG A 4 3.83 -53.60 33.26
CA ARG A 4 3.53 -53.21 34.65
C ARG A 4 4.83 -52.64 35.21
N SER A 5 4.83 -51.35 35.66
CA SER A 5 5.88 -50.80 36.48
C SER A 5 5.78 -51.48 37.85
N THR A 6 6.75 -52.27 38.15
CA THR A 6 6.94 -52.75 39.56
C THR A 6 7.38 -51.54 40.37
N LYS A 7 6.45 -50.96 41.13
CA LYS A 7 6.81 -50.02 42.18
C LYS A 7 7.69 -50.74 43.17
N THR A 8 8.94 -50.34 43.32
CA THR A 8 9.82 -50.75 44.40
C THR A 8 9.18 -50.31 45.73
N PRO A 9 8.96 -51.17 46.71
CA PRO A 9 8.44 -50.72 47.97
C PRO A 9 9.42 -49.74 48.64
N PRO A 10 8.94 -48.74 49.36
CA PRO A 10 9.81 -47.79 50.09
C PRO A 10 10.70 -48.57 51.08
N PRO A 11 11.87 -48.02 51.44
CA PRO A 11 12.73 -48.61 52.47
C PRO A 11 11.95 -48.81 53.80
N ASP A 12 12.27 -49.86 54.57
CA ASP A 12 11.59 -50.21 55.81
C ASP A 12 11.63 -49.10 56.90
N ASP A 13 12.45 -48.00 56.68
CA ASP A 13 12.58 -46.87 57.59
C ASP A 13 11.84 -45.62 57.07
N PHE A 14 10.93 -45.73 56.11
CA PHE A 14 10.14 -44.58 55.59
C PHE A 14 8.93 -44.32 56.45
N GLU A 15 9.01 -43.33 57.33
CA GLU A 15 7.85 -42.79 58.09
C GLU A 15 7.10 -41.79 57.20
N GLU A 16 5.94 -42.22 56.75
CA GLU A 16 5.03 -41.33 55.98
C GLU A 16 4.47 -40.26 56.93
N ARG A 17 4.79 -39.00 56.66
CA ARG A 17 4.25 -37.87 57.41
C ARG A 17 3.10 -37.26 56.61
N ILE A 18 1.86 -37.66 56.97
CA ILE A 18 0.67 -37.10 56.38
C ILE A 18 0.35 -35.81 57.14
N LEU A 19 0.22 -34.68 56.38
CA LEU A 19 -0.27 -33.40 56.91
C LEU A 19 -1.62 -33.12 56.27
N ASP A 20 -2.65 -32.94 57.10
CA ASP A 20 -3.95 -32.48 56.63
C ASP A 20 -3.84 -30.98 56.28
N ILE A 21 -4.09 -30.62 55.05
CA ILE A 21 -4.14 -29.22 54.52
C ILE A 21 -5.56 -28.95 54.04
N ASP A 22 -6.13 -27.84 54.46
CA ASP A 22 -7.42 -27.39 53.92
C ASP A 22 -7.27 -27.09 52.42
N VAL A 23 -8.18 -27.59 51.64
CA VAL A 23 -8.16 -27.43 50.18
C VAL A 23 -8.19 -25.97 49.76
N VAL A 24 -8.83 -25.08 50.50
CA VAL A 24 -8.90 -23.65 50.26
C VAL A 24 -7.50 -23.01 50.46
N ASP A 25 -6.81 -23.38 51.56
CA ASP A 25 -5.47 -22.87 51.88
C ASP A 25 -4.45 -23.34 50.83
N GLU A 26 -4.50 -24.61 50.42
CA GLU A 26 -3.65 -25.15 49.35
C GLU A 26 -3.89 -24.47 48.01
N MET A 27 -5.18 -24.31 47.64
CA MET A 27 -5.51 -23.61 46.41
C MET A 27 -5.09 -22.15 46.42
N GLN A 28 -5.24 -21.43 47.54
CA GLN A 28 -4.83 -20.04 47.66
C GLN A 28 -3.27 -19.94 47.58
N GLY A 29 -2.56 -20.82 48.28
CA GLY A 29 -1.09 -20.87 48.23
C GLY A 29 -0.59 -21.15 46.82
N SER A 30 -1.04 -22.20 46.22
CA SER A 30 -0.66 -22.58 44.84
C SER A 30 -1.04 -21.53 43.81
N PHE A 31 -2.22 -20.87 43.95
CA PHE A 31 -2.62 -19.79 43.05
C PHE A 31 -1.71 -18.54 43.17
N LEU A 32 -1.35 -18.17 44.41
CA LEU A 32 -0.46 -17.04 44.66
C LEU A 32 0.94 -17.32 44.10
N GLU A 33 1.49 -18.53 44.29
CA GLU A 33 2.77 -18.94 43.73
C GLU A 33 2.77 -18.95 42.23
N TYR A 34 1.70 -19.47 41.59
CA TYR A 34 1.50 -19.41 40.15
C TYR A 34 1.39 -17.97 39.65
N ALA A 35 0.59 -17.13 40.32
CA ALA A 35 0.44 -15.72 39.94
C ALA A 35 1.78 -14.98 40.02
N TYR A 36 2.56 -15.22 41.09
CA TYR A 36 3.90 -14.66 41.25
C TYR A 36 4.83 -15.10 40.11
N SER A 37 4.88 -16.40 39.82
CA SER A 37 5.68 -16.95 38.71
C SER A 37 5.30 -16.33 37.36
N VAL A 38 4.00 -16.18 37.05
CA VAL A 38 3.55 -15.59 35.79
C VAL A 38 3.91 -14.10 35.66
N ILE A 39 3.80 -13.34 36.74
CA ILE A 39 4.13 -11.92 36.77
C ILE A 39 5.64 -11.71 36.58
N TYR A 40 6.46 -12.37 37.37
CA TYR A 40 7.92 -12.10 37.47
C TYR A 40 8.75 -12.87 36.44
N SER A 41 8.33 -14.09 36.09
CA SER A 41 9.15 -15.00 35.27
C SER A 41 8.60 -15.31 33.89
N ARG A 42 7.49 -14.69 33.46
CA ARG A 42 6.85 -15.05 32.17
C ARG A 42 6.30 -13.88 31.36
N ALA A 43 5.38 -13.08 31.94
CA ALA A 43 4.51 -12.21 31.15
C ALA A 43 5.02 -10.79 30.99
N LEU A 44 5.68 -10.23 32.02
CA LEU A 44 6.11 -8.85 32.02
C LEU A 44 7.56 -8.70 31.57
N PRO A 45 7.88 -7.62 30.80
CA PRO A 45 9.23 -7.27 30.44
C PRO A 45 9.96 -6.57 31.60
N ASP A 46 11.27 -6.72 31.71
CA ASP A 46 12.10 -5.87 32.55
C ASP A 46 12.28 -4.49 31.90
N ALA A 47 12.13 -3.42 32.67
CA ALA A 47 12.21 -2.06 32.14
C ALA A 47 13.61 -1.68 31.63
N ARG A 48 14.69 -2.34 32.13
CA ARG A 48 16.08 -2.08 31.79
C ARG A 48 16.44 -2.51 30.38
N ASP A 49 16.05 -3.74 29.98
CA ASP A 49 16.39 -4.31 28.67
C ASP A 49 15.18 -4.54 27.75
N GLY A 50 13.96 -4.37 28.26
CA GLY A 50 12.71 -4.53 27.51
C GLY A 50 12.37 -5.97 27.15
N LEU A 51 12.97 -6.95 27.80
CA LEU A 51 12.84 -8.36 27.46
C LEU A 51 12.08 -9.14 28.52
N LYS A 52 11.24 -10.07 28.05
CA LYS A 52 10.73 -11.14 28.89
C LYS A 52 11.83 -12.19 29.11
N PRO A 53 11.75 -13.02 30.17
CA PRO A 53 12.78 -14.04 30.41
C PRO A 53 13.07 -14.95 29.25
N VAL A 54 12.06 -15.40 28.50
CA VAL A 54 12.25 -16.27 27.32
C VAL A 54 13.06 -15.56 26.21
N HIS A 55 12.78 -14.29 25.94
CA HIS A 55 13.50 -13.51 24.92
C HIS A 55 14.95 -13.29 25.33
N ARG A 56 15.18 -12.93 26.62
CA ARG A 56 16.51 -12.71 27.17
C ARG A 56 17.36 -13.97 27.09
N ARG A 57 16.80 -15.13 27.47
CA ARG A 57 17.46 -16.44 27.42
C ARG A 57 17.81 -16.84 25.98
N ILE A 58 16.92 -16.59 25.01
CA ILE A 58 17.19 -16.85 23.59
C ILE A 58 18.38 -16.00 23.11
N LEU A 59 18.37 -14.68 23.35
CA LEU A 59 19.43 -13.79 22.87
C LEU A 59 20.76 -14.07 23.56
N TYR A 60 20.74 -14.35 24.86
CA TYR A 60 21.92 -14.75 25.61
C TYR A 60 22.52 -16.07 25.09
N GLN A 61 21.68 -17.08 24.88
CA GLN A 61 22.15 -18.36 24.32
C GLN A 61 22.69 -18.22 22.92
N MET A 62 22.06 -17.41 22.07
CA MET A 62 22.57 -17.11 20.73
C MET A 62 23.96 -16.42 20.78
N ASN A 63 24.18 -15.53 21.76
CA ASN A 63 25.48 -14.91 21.97
C ASN A 63 26.52 -15.95 22.39
N GLU A 64 26.21 -16.83 23.38
CA GLU A 64 27.09 -17.91 23.83
C GLU A 64 27.46 -18.89 22.70
N MET A 65 26.51 -19.19 21.81
CA MET A 65 26.74 -20.00 20.62
C MET A 65 27.56 -19.27 19.53
N GLY A 66 27.88 -18.00 19.73
CA GLY A 66 28.62 -17.17 18.77
C GLY A 66 27.88 -16.90 17.46
N LEU A 67 26.54 -16.86 17.47
CA LEU A 67 25.68 -16.63 16.31
C LEU A 67 25.61 -15.15 15.93
N ARG A 68 26.76 -14.55 15.67
CA ARG A 68 26.90 -13.14 15.33
C ARG A 68 26.43 -12.87 13.87
N PRO A 69 26.08 -11.63 13.52
CA PRO A 69 25.60 -11.27 12.17
C PRO A 69 26.55 -11.66 11.04
N GLU A 70 27.86 -11.71 11.32
CA GLU A 70 28.90 -12.04 10.32
C GLU A 70 29.09 -13.57 10.16
N ARG A 71 28.46 -14.38 11.01
CA ARG A 71 28.51 -15.84 10.96
C ARG A 71 27.40 -16.41 10.07
N GLY A 72 27.54 -17.67 9.67
CA GLY A 72 26.49 -18.40 8.96
C GLY A 72 25.26 -18.67 9.83
N TYR A 73 24.13 -18.89 9.17
CA TYR A 73 22.90 -19.27 9.85
C TYR A 73 22.99 -20.69 10.43
N VAL A 74 22.22 -20.91 11.49
CA VAL A 74 22.03 -22.26 12.08
C VAL A 74 20.53 -22.58 12.12
N LYS A 75 20.18 -23.86 12.15
CA LYS A 75 18.78 -24.29 12.29
C LYS A 75 18.18 -23.75 13.59
N CYS A 76 16.96 -23.16 13.54
CA CYS A 76 16.26 -22.67 14.73
C CYS A 76 16.08 -23.77 15.78
N ALA A 77 15.89 -25.03 15.36
CA ALA A 77 15.81 -26.18 16.25
C ALA A 77 17.04 -26.33 17.16
N ARG A 78 18.24 -25.96 16.70
CA ARG A 78 19.46 -25.99 17.51
C ARG A 78 19.41 -24.94 18.63
N VAL A 79 19.01 -23.72 18.29
CA VAL A 79 18.88 -22.64 19.30
C VAL A 79 17.81 -23.00 20.32
N VAL A 80 16.63 -23.46 19.86
CA VAL A 80 15.52 -23.89 20.73
C VAL A 80 15.97 -25.00 21.68
N GLY A 81 16.68 -26.01 21.17
CA GLY A 81 17.19 -27.14 21.99
C GLY A 81 18.17 -26.69 23.09
N GLU A 82 19.13 -25.79 22.74
CA GLU A 82 20.10 -25.28 23.70
C GLU A 82 19.44 -24.41 24.78
N VAL A 83 18.49 -23.55 24.38
CA VAL A 83 17.73 -22.71 25.33
C VAL A 83 16.88 -23.57 26.27
N MET A 84 16.17 -24.57 25.72
CA MET A 84 15.32 -25.45 26.49
C MET A 84 16.12 -26.29 27.48
N GLY A 85 17.27 -26.80 27.04
CA GLY A 85 18.11 -27.67 27.89
C GLY A 85 18.85 -26.95 28.99
N LYS A 86 19.30 -25.72 28.76
CA LYS A 86 20.17 -24.98 29.68
C LYS A 86 19.48 -23.92 30.52
N LEU A 87 18.49 -23.21 29.96
CA LEU A 87 17.99 -21.97 30.55
C LEU A 87 16.49 -21.93 30.77
N HIS A 88 15.68 -22.54 29.88
CA HIS A 88 14.24 -22.34 29.88
C HIS A 88 13.48 -23.67 29.83
N PRO A 89 13.12 -24.29 30.98
CA PRO A 89 12.53 -25.63 31.07
C PRO A 89 11.06 -25.65 30.71
N HIS A 90 10.71 -25.20 29.48
CA HIS A 90 9.35 -25.14 28.95
C HIS A 90 9.27 -25.76 27.54
N GLY A 91 8.06 -25.90 27.01
CA GLY A 91 7.85 -26.50 25.69
C GLY A 91 8.59 -25.79 24.57
N ASP A 92 9.18 -26.57 23.66
CA ASP A 92 9.92 -26.12 22.48
C ASP A 92 9.11 -25.17 21.59
N ALA A 93 7.81 -25.40 21.43
CA ALA A 93 6.91 -24.54 20.64
C ALA A 93 6.89 -23.12 21.17
N SER A 94 6.83 -22.93 22.52
CA SER A 94 6.80 -21.58 23.12
C SER A 94 8.10 -20.82 22.91
N ILE A 95 9.23 -21.51 22.94
CA ILE A 95 10.56 -20.92 22.68
C ILE A 95 10.68 -20.56 21.20
N TYR A 96 10.23 -21.46 20.31
CA TYR A 96 10.26 -21.20 18.86
C TYR A 96 9.36 -20.03 18.48
N ASP A 97 8.14 -19.95 19.00
CA ASP A 97 7.23 -18.84 18.74
C ASP A 97 7.82 -17.49 19.18
N ALA A 98 8.50 -17.45 20.32
CA ALA A 98 9.21 -16.26 20.79
C ALA A 98 10.36 -15.88 19.85
N LEU A 99 11.15 -16.86 19.40
CA LEU A 99 12.23 -16.64 18.43
C LEU A 99 11.68 -16.13 17.09
N VAL A 100 10.61 -16.74 16.59
CA VAL A 100 9.93 -16.32 15.35
C VAL A 100 9.49 -14.86 15.43
N ARG A 101 8.81 -14.46 16.51
CA ARG A 101 8.37 -13.07 16.69
C ARG A 101 9.52 -12.06 16.67
N MET A 102 10.66 -12.42 17.25
CA MET A 102 11.85 -11.56 17.22
C MET A 102 12.46 -11.42 15.82
N ALA A 103 12.15 -12.30 14.88
CA ALA A 103 12.59 -12.24 13.49
C ALA A 103 11.60 -11.54 12.55
N GLN A 104 10.35 -11.28 12.97
CA GLN A 104 9.30 -10.75 12.10
C GLN A 104 9.35 -9.21 11.99
N PRO A 105 9.59 -8.63 10.79
CA PRO A 105 9.68 -7.17 10.61
C PRO A 105 8.33 -6.46 10.74
N PHE A 106 7.22 -7.20 10.70
CA PHE A 106 5.86 -6.70 10.93
C PHE A 106 5.44 -6.79 12.41
N SER A 107 6.18 -7.52 13.26
CA SER A 107 5.96 -7.62 14.70
C SER A 107 6.89 -6.72 15.50
N MET A 108 8.15 -6.56 15.04
CA MET A 108 9.20 -5.81 15.71
C MET A 108 9.56 -4.56 14.89
N ARG A 109 9.63 -3.40 15.54
CA ARG A 109 10.10 -2.17 14.88
C ARG A 109 11.59 -2.25 14.52
N LEU A 110 12.35 -2.94 15.36
CA LEU A 110 13.75 -3.30 15.15
C LEU A 110 13.91 -4.80 15.44
N PRO A 111 13.87 -5.69 14.44
CA PRO A 111 14.02 -7.13 14.63
C PRO A 111 15.32 -7.49 15.33
N LEU A 112 15.24 -8.47 16.25
CA LEU A 112 16.37 -8.93 17.06
C LEU A 112 17.00 -10.21 16.51
N VAL A 113 16.29 -10.94 15.67
CA VAL A 113 16.76 -12.17 15.02
C VAL A 113 16.75 -11.95 13.51
N ASP A 114 17.85 -12.34 12.85
CA ASP A 114 17.94 -12.43 11.40
C ASP A 114 17.58 -13.86 11.00
N GLY A 115 16.42 -14.01 10.35
CA GLY A 115 15.83 -15.29 9.99
C GLY A 115 15.96 -15.60 8.50
N HIS A 116 16.24 -16.87 8.19
CA HIS A 116 16.26 -17.40 6.82
C HIS A 116 15.23 -18.52 6.66
N GLY A 117 14.30 -18.36 5.75
CA GLY A 117 13.16 -19.25 5.53
C GLY A 117 11.82 -18.56 5.74
N ASN A 118 10.75 -19.34 5.97
CA ASN A 118 9.42 -18.83 6.24
C ASN A 118 9.22 -18.63 7.75
N PHE A 119 9.15 -17.38 8.18
CA PHE A 119 8.85 -16.93 9.55
C PHE A 119 7.41 -16.44 9.72
N GLY A 120 6.49 -16.81 8.80
CA GLY A 120 5.08 -16.42 8.84
C GLY A 120 4.80 -15.11 8.12
N SER A 121 3.52 -14.81 7.98
CA SER A 121 2.99 -13.57 7.39
C SER A 121 2.22 -12.75 8.43
N LEU A 122 1.97 -11.50 8.11
CA LEU A 122 1.07 -10.65 8.89
C LEU A 122 -0.33 -11.27 8.88
N GLY A 123 -0.88 -11.55 10.06
CA GLY A 123 -2.24 -12.10 10.21
C GLY A 123 -2.33 -13.61 10.40
N ASN A 124 -1.27 -14.38 10.20
CA ASN A 124 -1.19 -15.84 10.36
C ASN A 124 -1.84 -16.71 9.27
N ASP A 125 -2.18 -16.16 8.12
CA ASP A 125 -2.64 -16.98 6.98
C ASP A 125 -1.55 -17.93 6.48
N ASP A 126 -0.29 -17.49 6.55
CA ASP A 126 0.88 -18.32 6.31
C ASP A 126 1.67 -18.45 7.63
N PRO A 127 1.46 -19.53 8.39
CA PRO A 127 2.17 -19.76 9.64
C PRO A 127 3.66 -20.03 9.39
N PRO A 128 4.54 -19.76 10.39
CA PRO A 128 5.96 -20.07 10.25
C PRO A 128 6.20 -21.54 9.99
N ALA A 129 7.17 -21.87 9.16
CA ALA A 129 7.60 -23.24 8.92
C ALA A 129 8.17 -23.84 10.20
N ALA A 130 8.12 -25.18 10.33
CA ALA A 130 8.67 -25.87 11.50
C ALA A 130 10.16 -25.55 11.69
N MET A 131 10.62 -25.47 12.95
CA MET A 131 11.96 -25.04 13.35
C MET A 131 13.13 -25.85 12.74
N ARG A 132 12.86 -27.04 12.22
CA ARG A 132 13.85 -27.86 11.49
C ARG A 132 14.14 -27.34 10.07
N TYR A 133 13.27 -26.51 9.51
CA TYR A 133 13.45 -25.90 8.19
C TYR A 133 14.03 -24.49 8.26
N THR A 134 13.57 -23.67 9.22
CA THR A 134 14.02 -22.30 9.39
C THR A 134 15.43 -22.22 10.00
N GLU A 135 16.13 -21.15 9.67
CA GLU A 135 17.48 -20.89 10.16
C GLU A 135 17.53 -19.45 10.73
N CYS A 136 18.43 -19.25 11.70
CA CYS A 136 18.55 -17.96 12.36
C CYS A 136 19.98 -17.63 12.76
N ARG A 137 20.21 -16.36 13.00
CA ARG A 137 21.37 -15.75 13.67
C ARG A 137 20.93 -14.44 14.33
N MET A 138 21.79 -13.81 15.11
CA MET A 138 21.51 -12.50 15.68
C MET A 138 21.42 -11.44 14.57
N ALA A 139 20.44 -10.53 14.65
CA ALA A 139 20.41 -9.35 13.80
C ALA A 139 21.53 -8.36 14.20
N SER A 140 21.94 -7.48 13.26
CA SER A 140 23.06 -6.55 13.51
C SER A 140 22.87 -5.67 14.75
N ALA A 141 21.65 -5.19 15.00
CA ALA A 141 21.34 -4.38 16.17
C ALA A 141 21.36 -5.18 17.49
N THR A 142 21.15 -6.50 17.41
CA THR A 142 21.06 -7.36 18.61
C THR A 142 22.39 -7.54 19.32
N SER A 143 23.51 -7.46 18.57
CA SER A 143 24.84 -7.48 19.18
C SER A 143 25.02 -6.37 20.23
N LEU A 144 24.29 -5.25 20.07
CA LEU A 144 24.28 -4.15 21.05
C LEU A 144 23.53 -4.48 22.35
N MET A 145 22.64 -5.48 22.33
CA MET A 145 21.93 -5.93 23.51
C MET A 145 22.83 -6.74 24.44
N THR A 146 23.81 -7.46 23.88
CA THR A 146 24.73 -8.36 24.61
C THR A 146 26.16 -7.84 24.64
N GLU A 147 26.42 -6.62 24.11
CA GLU A 147 27.77 -6.04 24.06
C GLU A 147 28.40 -5.92 25.46
N SER A 148 29.61 -6.43 25.61
CA SER A 148 30.37 -6.41 26.87
C SER A 148 29.70 -7.17 28.03
N ILE A 149 28.88 -8.17 27.77
CA ILE A 149 28.24 -8.97 28.82
C ILE A 149 29.24 -9.77 29.65
N ASP A 150 30.40 -10.08 29.09
CA ASP A 150 31.55 -10.75 29.71
C ASP A 150 32.45 -9.81 30.49
N GLU A 151 32.15 -8.51 30.54
CA GLU A 151 32.93 -7.49 31.24
C GLU A 151 32.27 -7.07 32.59
N ASP A 152 31.62 -7.97 33.30
CA ASP A 152 30.94 -7.73 34.58
C ASP A 152 29.92 -6.58 34.55
N THR A 153 29.24 -6.40 33.45
CA THR A 153 28.33 -5.27 33.21
C THR A 153 26.96 -5.43 33.84
N VAL A 154 26.52 -6.67 34.06
CA VAL A 154 25.19 -7.03 34.59
C VAL A 154 25.36 -8.17 35.61
N ASP A 155 24.35 -8.37 36.46
CA ASP A 155 24.30 -9.45 37.40
C ASP A 155 23.83 -10.74 36.74
N PHE A 156 24.32 -11.86 37.25
CA PHE A 156 23.95 -13.21 36.87
C PHE A 156 23.28 -13.94 38.04
N SER A 157 22.35 -14.84 37.73
CA SER A 157 21.68 -15.71 38.66
C SER A 157 21.77 -17.16 38.18
N PRO A 158 21.75 -18.14 39.10
CA PRO A 158 21.68 -19.54 38.70
C PRO A 158 20.43 -19.81 37.88
N ASN A 159 20.55 -20.68 36.87
CA ASN A 159 19.42 -21.21 36.12
C ASN A 159 18.54 -22.14 36.99
N TYR A 160 17.52 -22.78 36.39
CA TYR A 160 16.53 -23.59 37.08
C TYR A 160 17.10 -24.83 37.82
N ASP A 161 18.25 -25.37 37.41
CA ASP A 161 18.90 -26.52 38.03
C ASP A 161 20.22 -26.17 38.75
N GLY A 162 20.62 -24.92 38.74
CA GLY A 162 21.84 -24.42 39.40
C GLY A 162 23.15 -24.78 38.70
N GLN A 163 23.09 -25.35 37.45
CA GLN A 163 24.30 -25.77 36.73
C GLN A 163 24.86 -24.69 35.79
N GLU A 164 24.02 -23.79 35.33
CA GLU A 164 24.40 -22.68 34.46
C GLU A 164 24.06 -21.32 35.09
N GLN A 165 24.66 -20.28 34.58
CA GLN A 165 24.33 -18.89 34.97
C GLN A 165 23.58 -18.19 33.85
N GLU A 166 22.55 -17.41 34.20
CA GLU A 166 21.83 -16.58 33.27
C GLU A 166 21.83 -15.11 33.70
N PRO A 167 21.86 -14.15 32.73
CA PRO A 167 21.86 -12.74 33.09
C PRO A 167 20.48 -12.30 33.60
N VAL A 168 20.45 -11.52 34.69
CA VAL A 168 19.23 -10.93 35.25
C VAL A 168 18.64 -9.92 34.31
N ALA A 169 19.49 -9.15 33.62
CA ALA A 169 19.12 -8.26 32.50
C ALA A 169 20.28 -8.21 31.50
N LEU A 170 20.02 -7.84 30.26
CA LEU A 170 21.10 -7.61 29.26
C LEU A 170 21.67 -6.18 29.38
N PRO A 171 22.91 -5.95 28.92
CA PRO A 171 23.54 -4.61 28.92
C PRO A 171 22.78 -3.55 28.13
N ALA A 172 22.05 -3.91 27.07
CA ALA A 172 21.12 -3.11 26.29
C ALA A 172 21.65 -1.71 25.92
N ALA A 173 22.44 -1.59 24.84
CA ALA A 173 23.01 -0.32 24.41
C ALA A 173 21.99 0.64 23.77
N TYR A 174 20.72 0.27 23.68
CA TYR A 174 19.61 1.13 23.27
C TYR A 174 18.32 0.77 24.03
N PRO A 175 17.35 1.70 24.18
CA PRO A 175 16.14 1.50 24.97
C PRO A 175 15.13 0.57 24.27
N ASN A 176 15.41 -0.73 24.28
CA ASN A 176 14.67 -1.74 23.54
C ASN A 176 13.19 -1.81 23.93
N LEU A 177 12.84 -1.58 25.21
CA LEU A 177 11.43 -1.60 25.65
C LEU A 177 10.58 -0.57 24.90
N LEU A 178 11.08 0.64 24.74
CA LEU A 178 10.38 1.69 24.00
C LEU A 178 10.44 1.43 22.49
N VAL A 179 11.59 0.99 21.97
CA VAL A 179 11.76 0.78 20.51
C VAL A 179 10.86 -0.34 19.99
N ASN A 180 10.84 -1.49 20.64
CA ASN A 180 10.07 -2.65 20.17
C ASN A 180 8.73 -2.84 20.88
N GLY A 181 8.51 -2.13 21.97
CA GLY A 181 7.32 -2.35 22.79
C GLY A 181 7.32 -3.72 23.47
N ALA A 182 6.22 -4.02 24.12
CA ALA A 182 5.96 -5.33 24.71
C ALA A 182 4.46 -5.56 24.90
N SER A 183 4.01 -6.79 24.78
CA SER A 183 2.63 -7.19 25.14
C SER A 183 2.66 -8.47 25.96
N GLY A 184 1.85 -8.55 27.01
CA GLY A 184 1.78 -9.73 27.86
C GLY A 184 0.59 -9.71 28.80
N ILE A 185 0.05 -10.89 29.08
CA ILE A 185 -1.08 -11.08 29.98
C ILE A 185 -0.58 -11.85 31.19
N ALA A 186 -0.59 -11.20 32.36
CA ALA A 186 -0.27 -11.81 33.63
C ALA A 186 -1.54 -12.04 34.45
N VAL A 187 -1.41 -12.53 35.67
CA VAL A 187 -2.52 -12.68 36.61
C VAL A 187 -2.83 -11.32 37.23
N GLY A 188 -4.03 -10.83 37.06
CA GLY A 188 -4.49 -9.54 37.58
C GLY A 188 -3.96 -8.29 36.89
N MET A 189 -3.06 -8.42 35.92
CA MET A 189 -2.52 -7.30 35.16
C MET A 189 -2.08 -7.71 33.76
N ALA A 190 -1.96 -6.72 32.85
CA ALA A 190 -1.45 -6.93 31.51
C ALA A 190 -0.53 -5.77 31.12
N THR A 191 0.39 -6.02 30.23
CA THR A 191 1.18 -4.97 29.58
C THR A 191 0.86 -4.92 28.09
N ASN A 192 0.80 -3.72 27.52
CA ASN A 192 0.65 -3.50 26.09
C ASN A 192 1.30 -2.16 25.71
N MET A 193 2.58 -2.22 25.37
CA MET A 193 3.39 -1.07 25.02
C MET A 193 3.58 -1.01 23.51
N PRO A 194 3.25 0.11 22.85
CA PRO A 194 3.49 0.26 21.41
C PRO A 194 4.96 0.47 21.11
N PRO A 195 5.44 0.04 19.93
CA PRO A 195 6.79 0.35 19.44
C PRO A 195 6.98 1.84 19.12
N HIS A 196 8.25 2.30 19.14
CA HIS A 196 8.64 3.67 18.82
C HIS A 196 9.86 3.73 17.89
N ASN A 197 10.10 4.89 17.31
CA ASN A 197 11.26 5.12 16.46
C ASN A 197 12.55 5.16 17.27
N LEU A 198 13.56 4.38 16.87
CA LEU A 198 14.85 4.30 17.56
C LEU A 198 15.54 5.67 17.67
N GLY A 199 15.57 6.43 16.58
CA GLY A 199 16.22 7.74 16.55
C GLY A 199 15.56 8.75 17.49
N GLU A 200 14.23 8.75 17.52
CA GLU A 200 13.42 9.63 18.38
C GLU A 200 13.61 9.29 19.87
N VAL A 201 13.52 8.00 20.23
CA VAL A 201 13.69 7.56 21.62
C VAL A 201 15.11 7.84 22.11
N ILE A 202 16.13 7.60 21.28
CA ILE A 202 17.52 7.94 21.64
C ILE A 202 17.70 9.46 21.77
N ALA A 203 17.07 10.25 20.91
CA ALA A 203 17.16 11.71 21.03
C ALA A 203 16.55 12.20 22.35
N ALA A 204 15.41 11.65 22.76
CA ALA A 204 14.81 11.95 24.07
C ALA A 204 15.68 11.49 25.24
N ALA A 205 16.23 10.26 25.19
CA ALA A 205 17.15 9.76 26.22
C ALA A 205 18.39 10.65 26.37
N ARG A 206 19.00 11.06 25.25
CA ARG A 206 20.16 11.98 25.26
C ARG A 206 19.79 13.37 25.79
N HIS A 207 18.59 13.84 25.49
CA HIS A 207 18.11 15.10 26.06
C HIS A 207 17.95 14.97 27.58
N LEU A 208 17.37 13.88 28.07
CA LEU A 208 17.17 13.62 29.50
C LEU A 208 18.51 13.48 30.22
N ILE A 209 19.53 12.83 29.63
CA ILE A 209 20.89 12.75 30.15
C ILE A 209 21.47 14.15 30.38
N LYS A 210 21.25 15.08 29.47
CA LYS A 210 21.72 16.47 29.53
C LYS A 210 20.89 17.34 30.49
N HIS A 211 19.58 17.08 30.53
CA HIS A 211 18.56 17.84 31.26
C HIS A 211 17.69 16.91 32.09
N PRO A 212 18.15 16.43 33.28
CA PRO A 212 17.43 15.41 34.09
C PRO A 212 16.02 15.86 34.51
N ASN A 213 15.80 17.18 34.63
CA ASN A 213 14.50 17.76 35.01
C ASN A 213 13.59 18.11 33.82
N ALA A 214 13.88 17.61 32.60
CA ALA A 214 13.03 17.82 31.44
C ALA A 214 11.58 17.37 31.71
N ASP A 215 10.63 18.21 31.31
CA ASP A 215 9.21 17.89 31.42
C ASP A 215 8.73 17.00 30.26
N LEU A 216 7.52 16.48 30.38
CA LEU A 216 6.92 15.60 29.37
C LEU A 216 6.77 16.32 28.01
N ASP A 217 6.36 17.57 28.00
CA ASP A 217 6.16 18.31 26.76
C ASP A 217 7.45 18.48 25.95
N THR A 218 8.57 18.67 26.64
CA THR A 218 9.89 18.72 26.03
C THR A 218 10.29 17.34 25.46
N LEU A 219 10.03 16.25 26.19
CA LEU A 219 10.32 14.89 25.72
C LEU A 219 9.45 14.50 24.53
N MET A 220 8.19 14.90 24.50
CA MET A 220 7.27 14.65 23.39
C MET A 220 7.65 15.39 22.08
N ARG A 221 8.48 16.44 22.15
CA ARG A 221 9.06 17.03 20.92
C ARG A 221 10.03 16.09 20.21
N PHE A 222 10.65 15.18 20.94
CA PHE A 222 11.52 14.15 20.38
C PHE A 222 10.78 12.86 20.07
N VAL A 223 9.82 12.46 20.91
CA VAL A 223 8.99 11.25 20.73
C VAL A 223 7.52 11.69 20.64
N PRO A 224 7.07 12.16 19.48
CA PRO A 224 5.71 12.70 19.34
C PRO A 224 4.62 11.63 19.42
N GLY A 225 4.96 10.36 19.26
CA GLY A 225 4.04 9.22 19.36
C GLY A 225 4.68 7.91 18.94
N PRO A 226 3.95 6.79 19.08
CA PRO A 226 4.38 5.47 18.63
C PRO A 226 4.77 5.44 17.15
N ASP A 227 5.64 4.51 16.77
CA ASP A 227 6.06 4.25 15.40
C ASP A 227 5.97 2.74 15.12
N LEU A 228 4.86 2.36 14.49
CA LEU A 228 4.45 0.97 14.34
C LEU A 228 5.21 0.27 13.21
N PRO A 229 5.55 -1.02 13.33
CA PRO A 229 6.26 -1.79 12.31
C PRO A 229 5.56 -1.79 10.94
N THR A 230 4.23 -1.84 10.94
CA THR A 230 3.37 -1.88 9.73
C THR A 230 3.00 -0.51 9.19
N GLY A 231 3.49 0.59 9.79
CA GLY A 231 3.11 1.95 9.39
C GLY A 231 1.70 2.32 9.85
N GLY A 232 0.88 2.77 8.92
CA GLY A 232 -0.49 3.23 9.19
C GLY A 232 -0.55 4.65 9.73
N ARG A 233 -1.74 5.06 10.15
CA ARG A 233 -2.02 6.42 10.63
C ARG A 233 -2.58 6.38 12.03
N ILE A 234 -1.91 7.01 12.99
CA ILE A 234 -2.45 7.21 14.35
C ILE A 234 -3.35 8.43 14.33
N VAL A 235 -4.56 8.27 14.86
CA VAL A 235 -5.59 9.32 14.90
C VAL A 235 -5.94 9.65 16.35
N GLY A 236 -5.80 10.92 16.73
CA GLY A 236 -6.07 11.40 18.07
C GLY A 236 -4.91 11.19 19.03
N LEU A 237 -4.07 12.21 19.21
CA LEU A 237 -2.85 12.13 20.02
C LEU A 237 -3.11 12.32 21.53
N GLY A 238 -4.32 12.67 21.94
CA GLY A 238 -4.67 12.87 23.36
C GLY A 238 -4.40 11.62 24.20
N GLY A 239 -4.83 10.45 23.71
CA GLY A 239 -4.61 9.20 24.42
C GLY A 239 -3.14 8.75 24.45
N VAL A 240 -2.33 9.17 23.46
CA VAL A 240 -0.86 8.96 23.48
C VAL A 240 -0.23 9.82 24.58
N ARG A 241 -0.67 11.09 24.70
CA ARG A 241 -0.24 12.00 25.77
C ARG A 241 -0.58 11.43 27.17
N ASP A 242 -1.82 10.97 27.36
CA ASP A 242 -2.24 10.35 28.62
C ASP A 242 -1.37 9.14 28.98
N ALA A 243 -1.04 8.31 27.99
CA ALA A 243 -0.18 7.15 28.19
C ALA A 243 1.27 7.54 28.52
N TYR A 244 1.78 8.63 27.94
CA TYR A 244 3.12 9.12 28.25
C TYR A 244 3.19 9.80 29.61
N GLU A 245 2.08 10.35 30.10
CA GLU A 245 2.00 10.95 31.44
C GLU A 245 1.74 9.89 32.52
N LYS A 246 0.78 8.96 32.30
CA LYS A 246 0.23 8.08 33.35
C LYS A 246 0.46 6.59 33.08
N GLY A 247 1.13 6.23 31.99
CA GLY A 247 1.33 4.85 31.57
C GLY A 247 0.08 4.19 30.96
N ARG A 248 -1.03 4.87 30.80
CA ARG A 248 -2.29 4.32 30.25
C ARG A 248 -2.96 5.32 29.30
N GLY A 249 -3.44 4.81 28.17
CA GLY A 249 -4.14 5.61 27.18
C GLY A 249 -4.67 4.78 26.02
N THR A 250 -5.42 5.39 25.11
CA THR A 250 -5.95 4.70 23.94
C THR A 250 -5.87 5.61 22.72
N PHE A 251 -5.42 5.10 21.59
CA PHE A 251 -5.44 5.78 20.32
C PHE A 251 -6.00 4.87 19.22
N LYS A 252 -6.40 5.46 18.09
CA LYS A 252 -6.87 4.72 16.93
C LYS A 252 -5.77 4.61 15.88
N ILE A 253 -5.72 3.46 15.22
CA ILE A 253 -4.83 3.19 14.09
C ILE A 253 -5.71 2.99 12.86
N ARG A 254 -5.48 3.76 11.81
CA ARG A 254 -6.14 3.62 10.50
C ARG A 254 -5.18 3.06 9.48
N ALA A 255 -5.70 2.24 8.59
CA ALA A 255 -5.04 1.81 7.37
C ALA A 255 -4.65 3.01 6.48
N THR A 256 -3.55 2.90 5.75
CA THR A 256 -3.20 3.84 4.68
C THR A 256 -3.84 3.36 3.39
N VAL A 257 -4.69 4.22 2.81
CA VAL A 257 -5.49 3.90 1.62
C VAL A 257 -5.36 5.02 0.61
N THR A 258 -5.21 4.66 -0.67
CA THR A 258 -5.26 5.56 -1.83
C THR A 258 -6.43 5.18 -2.72
N VAL A 259 -7.03 6.17 -3.39
CA VAL A 259 -8.05 5.95 -4.41
C VAL A 259 -7.35 5.91 -5.77
N GLU A 260 -7.41 4.77 -6.45
CA GLU A 260 -6.77 4.56 -7.75
C GLU A 260 -7.77 4.07 -8.79
N ASN A 261 -7.49 4.30 -10.07
CA ASN A 261 -8.22 3.65 -11.16
C ASN A 261 -7.66 2.23 -11.32
N VAL A 262 -8.42 1.23 -10.88
CA VAL A 262 -8.02 -0.19 -10.97
C VAL A 262 -8.22 -0.72 -12.39
N THR A 263 -9.23 -0.23 -13.07
CA THR A 263 -9.47 -0.44 -14.50
C THR A 263 -9.88 0.89 -15.14
N ALA A 264 -9.95 0.96 -16.48
CA ALA A 264 -10.43 2.14 -17.19
C ALA A 264 -11.83 2.61 -16.74
N ARG A 265 -12.62 1.71 -16.11
CA ARG A 265 -14.02 1.93 -15.74
C ARG A 265 -14.28 1.90 -14.23
N ARG A 266 -13.32 1.46 -13.41
CA ARG A 266 -13.54 1.24 -11.97
C ARG A 266 -12.48 1.90 -11.13
N LYS A 267 -12.93 2.61 -10.12
CA LYS A 267 -12.10 3.07 -9.00
C LYS A 267 -11.98 1.98 -7.96
N GLY A 268 -10.85 1.93 -7.30
CA GLY A 268 -10.60 1.05 -6.18
C GLY A 268 -9.92 1.77 -5.03
N LEU A 269 -10.10 1.23 -3.85
CA LEU A 269 -9.39 1.61 -2.64
C LEU A 269 -8.19 0.67 -2.52
N VAL A 270 -6.99 1.20 -2.68
CA VAL A 270 -5.74 0.44 -2.58
C VAL A 270 -5.17 0.65 -1.19
N VAL A 271 -5.16 -0.42 -0.39
CA VAL A 271 -4.62 -0.45 0.97
C VAL A 271 -3.17 -0.89 0.90
N THR A 272 -2.27 -0.03 1.36
CA THR A 272 -0.81 -0.29 1.40
C THR A 272 -0.29 -0.55 2.79
N GLU A 273 -1.02 -0.13 3.84
CA GLU A 273 -0.67 -0.37 5.24
C GLU A 273 -1.93 -0.66 6.03
N LEU A 274 -1.87 -1.63 6.92
CA LEU A 274 -2.96 -2.01 7.83
C LEU A 274 -2.60 -1.63 9.28
N PRO A 275 -3.61 -1.51 10.16
CA PRO A 275 -3.37 -1.34 11.59
C PRO A 275 -2.45 -2.42 12.15
N PHE A 276 -1.61 -2.06 13.10
CA PHE A 276 -0.68 -2.98 13.75
C PHE A 276 -1.40 -4.22 14.28
N THR A 277 -0.86 -5.40 14.00
CA THR A 277 -1.43 -6.73 14.32
C THR A 277 -2.68 -7.15 13.50
N VAL A 278 -3.08 -6.39 12.50
CA VAL A 278 -4.20 -6.74 11.62
C VAL A 278 -3.66 -7.26 10.29
N GLY A 279 -4.03 -8.48 9.92
CA GLY A 279 -3.71 -9.07 8.61
C GLY A 279 -4.78 -8.81 7.55
N PRO A 280 -4.42 -8.91 6.26
CA PRO A 280 -5.34 -8.69 5.14
C PRO A 280 -6.53 -9.68 5.16
N GLU A 281 -6.32 -10.93 5.53
CA GLU A 281 -7.34 -11.98 5.62
C GLU A 281 -8.48 -11.62 6.58
N LYS A 282 -8.15 -11.00 7.71
CA LYS A 282 -9.14 -10.54 8.70
C LYS A 282 -10.02 -9.42 8.13
N VAL A 283 -9.43 -8.51 7.35
CA VAL A 283 -10.15 -7.43 6.66
C VAL A 283 -11.04 -8.02 5.57
N ILE A 284 -10.51 -8.91 4.72
CA ILE A 284 -11.24 -9.57 3.63
C ILE A 284 -12.44 -10.36 4.18
N SER A 285 -12.23 -11.19 5.20
CA SER A 285 -13.29 -11.97 5.83
C SER A 285 -14.39 -11.06 6.37
N LYS A 286 -14.01 -9.97 7.07
CA LYS A 286 -14.99 -9.02 7.62
C LYS A 286 -15.78 -8.29 6.53
N ILE A 287 -15.13 -7.89 5.44
CA ILE A 287 -15.81 -7.28 4.30
C ILE A 287 -16.83 -8.27 3.70
N LYS A 288 -16.41 -9.53 3.47
CA LYS A 288 -17.28 -10.59 2.94
C LYS A 288 -18.56 -10.76 3.79
N ASP A 289 -18.40 -10.84 5.10
CA ASP A 289 -19.52 -10.98 6.04
C ASP A 289 -20.49 -9.78 5.99
N LEU A 290 -19.93 -8.57 5.92
CA LEU A 290 -20.70 -7.33 5.87
C LEU A 290 -21.43 -7.15 4.55
N VAL A 291 -20.79 -7.50 3.43
CA VAL A 291 -21.44 -7.48 2.11
C VAL A 291 -22.51 -8.54 2.02
N GLY A 292 -22.26 -9.76 2.50
CA GLY A 292 -23.25 -10.84 2.55
C GLY A 292 -24.48 -10.50 3.39
N SER A 293 -24.29 -9.79 4.51
CA SER A 293 -25.38 -9.30 5.38
C SER A 293 -26.00 -7.97 4.92
N LYS A 294 -25.59 -7.41 3.77
CA LYS A 294 -26.04 -6.13 3.20
C LYS A 294 -25.78 -4.90 4.10
N ARG A 295 -24.91 -5.02 5.08
CA ARG A 295 -24.52 -3.91 5.99
C ARG A 295 -23.47 -2.99 5.38
N LEU A 296 -22.72 -3.48 4.40
CA LEU A 296 -21.73 -2.75 3.62
C LEU A 296 -22.10 -2.86 2.15
N GLN A 297 -22.25 -1.73 1.48
CA GLN A 297 -22.62 -1.64 0.07
C GLN A 297 -21.51 -0.95 -0.74
N GLY A 298 -21.58 -1.05 -2.06
CA GLY A 298 -20.65 -0.36 -2.94
C GLY A 298 -19.34 -1.09 -3.22
N ILE A 299 -19.15 -2.32 -2.73
CA ILE A 299 -17.96 -3.14 -3.03
C ILE A 299 -18.29 -4.13 -4.14
N ALA A 300 -17.47 -4.13 -5.21
CA ALA A 300 -17.57 -5.04 -6.33
C ALA A 300 -16.74 -6.30 -6.11
N ASP A 301 -15.47 -6.14 -5.71
CA ASP A 301 -14.54 -7.24 -5.50
C ASP A 301 -13.44 -6.83 -4.50
N VAL A 302 -12.75 -7.81 -3.94
CA VAL A 302 -11.58 -7.60 -3.04
C VAL A 302 -10.48 -8.54 -3.46
N LYS A 303 -9.31 -8.01 -3.81
CA LYS A 303 -8.15 -8.77 -4.28
C LYS A 303 -6.93 -8.49 -3.41
N ASP A 304 -6.29 -9.53 -2.94
CA ASP A 304 -4.99 -9.42 -2.31
C ASP A 304 -3.90 -9.60 -3.37
N LEU A 305 -3.16 -8.54 -3.64
CA LEU A 305 -2.05 -8.48 -4.59
C LEU A 305 -0.71 -8.27 -3.86
N THR A 306 -0.66 -8.63 -2.59
CA THR A 306 0.53 -8.54 -1.75
C THR A 306 1.65 -9.41 -2.30
N ASP A 307 2.82 -8.83 -2.50
CA ASP A 307 4.02 -9.53 -2.93
C ASP A 307 5.27 -9.09 -2.13
N ARG A 308 6.41 -9.71 -2.39
CA ARG A 308 7.67 -9.39 -1.70
C ARG A 308 8.36 -8.12 -2.21
N GLU A 309 8.04 -7.69 -3.41
CA GLU A 309 8.66 -6.54 -4.07
C GLU A 309 7.94 -5.24 -3.70
N HIS A 310 6.61 -5.25 -3.70
CA HIS A 310 5.77 -4.07 -3.46
C HIS A 310 5.17 -4.02 -2.05
N GLY A 311 5.29 -5.11 -1.27
CA GLY A 311 4.70 -5.21 0.07
C GLY A 311 3.18 -5.42 0.04
N LEU A 312 2.49 -4.97 1.09
CA LEU A 312 1.04 -5.10 1.20
C LEU A 312 0.32 -4.29 0.11
N ARG A 313 -0.53 -4.96 -0.66
CA ARG A 313 -1.38 -4.35 -1.67
C ARG A 313 -2.75 -5.04 -1.71
N LEU A 314 -3.67 -4.58 -0.87
CA LEU A 314 -5.06 -5.05 -0.86
C LEU A 314 -5.91 -4.07 -1.68
N VAL A 315 -6.52 -4.56 -2.77
CA VAL A 315 -7.34 -3.77 -3.68
C VAL A 315 -8.80 -4.06 -3.43
N ILE A 316 -9.56 -3.05 -3.02
CA ILE A 316 -11.01 -3.12 -2.80
C ILE A 316 -11.68 -2.35 -3.95
N GLU A 317 -12.25 -3.07 -4.92
CA GLU A 317 -12.91 -2.49 -6.06
C GLU A 317 -14.28 -1.91 -5.66
N VAL A 318 -14.51 -0.65 -6.00
CA VAL A 318 -15.77 0.04 -5.74
C VAL A 318 -16.72 -0.15 -6.91
N LYS A 319 -18.00 -0.46 -6.65
CA LYS A 319 -19.04 -0.54 -7.67
C LYS A 319 -19.25 0.82 -8.33
N ASN A 320 -19.51 0.81 -9.63
CA ASN A 320 -19.88 2.02 -10.35
C ASN A 320 -21.15 2.65 -9.71
N GLY A 321 -21.16 3.97 -9.61
CA GLY A 321 -22.26 4.69 -8.94
C GLY A 321 -22.09 4.88 -7.43
N PHE A 322 -21.03 4.35 -6.83
CA PHE A 322 -20.69 4.57 -5.42
C PHE A 322 -19.49 5.51 -5.28
N ASN A 323 -19.53 6.33 -4.23
CA ASN A 323 -18.44 7.23 -3.92
C ASN A 323 -17.34 6.51 -3.12
N PRO A 324 -16.08 6.43 -3.63
CA PRO A 324 -15.00 5.72 -2.95
C PRO A 324 -14.70 6.25 -1.55
N GLU A 325 -14.75 7.57 -1.34
CA GLU A 325 -14.49 8.20 -0.04
C GLU A 325 -15.56 7.82 0.99
N ALA A 326 -16.83 7.78 0.59
CA ALA A 326 -17.93 7.36 1.46
C ALA A 326 -17.86 5.85 1.78
N VAL A 327 -17.46 5.02 0.82
CA VAL A 327 -17.20 3.59 1.04
C VAL A 327 -16.04 3.41 2.01
N LEU A 328 -14.95 4.18 1.87
CA LEU A 328 -13.79 4.14 2.76
C LEU A 328 -14.17 4.50 4.21
N GLU A 329 -14.98 5.53 4.43
CA GLU A 329 -15.46 5.89 5.77
C GLU A 329 -16.31 4.78 6.40
N GLN A 330 -17.11 4.05 5.60
CA GLN A 330 -17.83 2.87 6.09
C GLN A 330 -16.88 1.72 6.44
N LEU A 331 -15.84 1.50 5.63
CA LEU A 331 -14.82 0.49 5.90
C LEU A 331 -14.09 0.77 7.22
N TYR A 332 -13.70 2.02 7.50
CA TYR A 332 -13.09 2.40 8.78
C TYR A 332 -14.03 2.14 9.97
N LYS A 333 -15.34 2.38 9.82
CA LYS A 333 -16.31 2.18 10.91
C LYS A 333 -16.68 0.73 11.17
N LEU A 334 -16.66 -0.12 10.15
CA LEU A 334 -17.26 -1.46 10.20
C LEU A 334 -16.24 -2.60 10.14
N THR A 335 -14.98 -2.31 9.78
CA THR A 335 -13.94 -3.31 9.56
C THR A 335 -12.68 -3.01 10.37
N PRO A 336 -11.75 -3.96 10.52
CA PRO A 336 -10.47 -3.74 11.18
C PRO A 336 -9.50 -2.80 10.43
N MET A 337 -9.94 -2.08 9.40
CA MET A 337 -9.16 -1.01 8.78
C MET A 337 -8.98 0.21 9.69
N GLU A 338 -9.80 0.36 10.74
CA GLU A 338 -9.53 1.20 11.90
C GLU A 338 -9.66 0.34 13.15
N GLU A 339 -8.62 0.33 13.99
CA GLU A 339 -8.58 -0.41 15.27
C GLU A 339 -8.12 0.49 16.40
N SER A 340 -8.59 0.22 17.59
CA SER A 340 -8.18 0.92 18.80
C SER A 340 -7.05 0.18 19.48
N PHE A 341 -5.96 0.88 19.79
CA PHE A 341 -4.83 0.36 20.57
C PHE A 341 -4.86 0.92 21.98
N GLY A 342 -5.10 0.05 22.95
CA GLY A 342 -5.04 0.42 24.36
C GLY A 342 -3.62 0.31 24.90
N ILE A 343 -3.01 1.41 25.29
CA ILE A 343 -1.70 1.44 25.94
C ILE A 343 -1.85 1.09 27.43
N ASN A 344 -0.99 0.21 27.92
CA ASN A 344 -0.79 -0.08 29.32
C ASN A 344 0.68 -0.40 29.58
N ASN A 345 1.44 0.58 30.03
CA ASN A 345 2.90 0.51 30.18
C ASN A 345 3.27 -0.10 31.53
N VAL A 346 3.08 -1.40 31.68
CA VAL A 346 3.46 -2.15 32.89
C VAL A 346 4.76 -2.90 32.63
N ALA A 347 5.79 -2.64 33.42
CA ALA A 347 7.09 -3.31 33.35
C ALA A 347 7.63 -3.61 34.75
N LEU A 348 8.60 -4.50 34.83
CA LEU A 348 9.30 -4.80 36.05
C LEU A 348 10.44 -3.79 36.27
N VAL A 349 10.42 -3.13 37.42
CA VAL A 349 11.53 -2.27 37.93
C VAL A 349 11.97 -2.83 39.27
N ASP A 350 13.21 -3.25 39.40
CA ASP A 350 13.77 -3.89 40.58
C ASP A 350 12.88 -5.03 41.13
N GLY A 351 12.32 -5.82 40.17
CA GLY A 351 11.46 -6.93 40.49
C GLY A 351 10.02 -6.54 40.89
N GLN A 352 9.60 -5.29 40.76
CA GLN A 352 8.22 -4.83 41.03
C GLN A 352 7.50 -4.42 39.77
N PRO A 353 6.25 -4.86 39.53
CA PRO A 353 5.45 -4.42 38.40
C PRO A 353 4.95 -2.99 38.65
N LEU A 354 5.41 -2.06 37.83
CA LEU A 354 5.01 -0.64 37.89
C LEU A 354 4.38 -0.21 36.54
N THR A 355 3.41 0.70 36.64
CA THR A 355 2.84 1.41 35.48
C THR A 355 3.62 2.70 35.29
N LEU A 356 4.31 2.88 34.16
CA LEU A 356 5.29 3.93 33.95
C LEU A 356 4.91 4.83 32.77
N GLY A 357 5.11 6.12 32.92
CA GLY A 357 5.07 7.11 31.84
C GLY A 357 6.34 7.09 30.97
N LEU A 358 6.36 7.91 29.92
CA LEU A 358 7.50 8.00 29.01
C LEU A 358 8.79 8.41 29.72
N LYS A 359 8.72 9.44 30.57
CA LYS A 359 9.88 9.95 31.31
C LYS A 359 10.45 8.88 32.24
N GLU A 360 9.61 8.23 33.02
CA GLU A 360 10.01 7.19 33.96
C GLU A 360 10.66 5.98 33.27
N LEU A 361 10.11 5.57 32.11
CA LEU A 361 10.71 4.50 31.28
C LEU A 361 12.11 4.89 30.77
N LEU A 362 12.26 6.14 30.36
CA LEU A 362 13.57 6.65 29.92
C LEU A 362 14.56 6.77 31.07
N GLU A 363 14.13 7.17 32.28
CA GLU A 363 14.96 7.26 33.49
C GLU A 363 15.50 5.89 33.89
N VAL A 364 14.63 4.88 33.97
CA VAL A 364 15.06 3.50 34.30
C VAL A 364 16.08 2.99 33.29
N TYR A 365 15.88 3.23 31.99
CA TYR A 365 16.83 2.83 30.98
C TYR A 365 18.17 3.58 31.11
N VAL A 366 18.14 4.90 31.31
CA VAL A 366 19.34 5.75 31.41
C VAL A 366 20.16 5.35 32.62
N ASP A 367 19.52 5.12 33.76
CA ASP A 367 20.19 4.67 34.99
C ASP A 367 20.83 3.29 34.82
N HIS A 368 20.12 2.36 34.19
CA HIS A 368 20.68 1.06 33.81
C HIS A 368 21.92 1.23 32.92
N ARG A 369 21.84 2.08 31.90
CA ARG A 369 22.97 2.31 30.99
C ARG A 369 24.15 2.96 31.66
N PHE A 370 23.94 3.88 32.59
CA PHE A 370 25.02 4.42 33.42
C PHE A 370 25.68 3.34 34.24
N ASN A 371 24.93 2.44 34.87
CA ASN A 371 25.44 1.31 35.62
C ASN A 371 26.30 0.38 34.77
N VAL A 372 25.78 -0.01 33.59
CA VAL A 372 26.51 -0.87 32.65
C VAL A 372 27.82 -0.24 32.20
N VAL A 373 27.84 1.04 31.83
CA VAL A 373 29.07 1.71 31.38
C VAL A 373 30.03 1.94 32.51
N ARG A 374 29.57 2.21 33.75
CA ARG A 374 30.41 2.32 34.94
C ARG A 374 31.10 0.99 35.26
N ARG A 375 30.34 -0.11 35.35
CA ARG A 375 30.88 -1.45 35.63
C ARG A 375 31.86 -1.90 34.53
N ARG A 376 31.51 -1.68 33.25
CA ARG A 376 32.41 -1.94 32.12
C ARG A 376 33.72 -1.18 32.24
N SER A 377 33.67 0.11 32.57
CA SER A 377 34.84 0.95 32.70
C SER A 377 35.69 0.51 33.88
N GLU A 378 35.08 0.10 34.99
CA GLU A 378 35.75 -0.43 36.15
C GLU A 378 36.46 -1.77 35.88
N PHE A 379 35.76 -2.70 35.21
CA PHE A 379 36.35 -3.95 34.76
C PHE A 379 37.54 -3.73 33.82
N ARG A 380 37.40 -2.88 32.83
CA ARG A 380 38.47 -2.54 31.90
C ARG A 380 39.64 -1.90 32.61
N ARG A 381 39.40 -0.95 33.53
CA ARG A 381 40.43 -0.33 34.33
C ARG A 381 41.18 -1.36 35.18
N SER A 382 40.50 -2.26 35.86
CA SER A 382 41.10 -3.35 36.61
C SER A 382 41.99 -4.21 35.73
N LYS A 383 41.46 -4.69 34.60
CA LYS A 383 42.26 -5.49 33.64
C LYS A 383 43.49 -4.76 33.11
N ARG A 384 43.41 -3.44 32.88
CA ARG A 384 44.54 -2.64 32.43
C ARG A 384 45.58 -2.45 33.54
N ARG A 385 45.13 -2.26 34.81
CA ARG A 385 46.01 -2.20 35.96
C ARG A 385 46.72 -3.53 36.20
N ASP A 386 46.00 -4.65 36.12
CA ASP A 386 46.63 -5.98 36.28
C ASP A 386 47.71 -6.18 35.20
N ARG A 387 47.43 -5.81 33.94
CA ARG A 387 48.41 -5.91 32.85
C ARG A 387 49.56 -4.95 33.01
N LEU A 388 49.30 -3.70 33.40
CA LEU A 388 50.36 -2.70 33.71
C LEU A 388 51.31 -3.20 34.79
N HIS A 389 50.75 -3.78 35.86
CA HIS A 389 51.54 -4.37 36.97
C HIS A 389 52.53 -5.42 36.46
N LEU A 390 52.11 -6.30 35.56
CA LEU A 390 52.98 -7.32 34.95
C LEU A 390 54.04 -6.70 34.04
N VAL A 391 53.70 -5.71 33.26
CA VAL A 391 54.60 -4.99 32.34
C VAL A 391 55.68 -4.23 33.11
N GLU A 392 55.28 -3.55 34.19
CA GLU A 392 56.23 -2.86 35.08
C GLU A 392 57.21 -3.84 35.71
N GLY A 393 56.78 -5.01 36.18
CA GLY A 393 57.63 -6.06 36.66
C GLY A 393 58.66 -6.56 35.64
N LEU A 394 58.23 -6.78 34.40
CA LEU A 394 59.15 -7.14 33.32
C LEU A 394 60.16 -6.05 32.98
N LEU A 395 59.75 -4.79 32.97
CA LEU A 395 60.65 -3.65 32.73
C LEU A 395 61.71 -3.57 33.81
N VAL A 396 61.38 -3.79 35.14
CA VAL A 396 62.33 -3.84 36.21
C VAL A 396 63.35 -4.97 36.01
N ALA A 397 62.87 -6.17 35.59
CA ALA A 397 63.76 -7.31 35.33
C ALA A 397 64.69 -7.06 34.12
N LEU A 398 64.22 -6.33 33.08
CA LEU A 398 64.99 -6.01 31.86
C LEU A 398 66.05 -4.94 32.09
N VAL A 399 65.92 -4.12 33.14
CA VAL A 399 66.99 -3.15 33.52
C VAL A 399 68.28 -3.85 33.96
N ASP A 400 68.16 -4.97 34.66
CA ASP A 400 69.28 -5.77 35.17
C ASP A 400 69.07 -7.26 34.88
N ILE A 401 68.98 -7.61 33.64
CA ILE A 401 68.65 -8.96 33.14
C ILE A 401 69.77 -9.97 33.55
N ASP A 402 71.03 -9.54 33.60
CA ASP A 402 72.11 -10.41 33.96
C ASP A 402 71.98 -10.88 35.42
N GLU A 403 71.58 -9.98 36.30
CA GLU A 403 71.36 -10.28 37.70
C GLU A 403 70.15 -11.21 37.90
N VAL A 404 69.04 -11.01 37.15
CA VAL A 404 67.88 -11.89 37.13
C VAL A 404 68.28 -13.31 36.72
N ILE A 405 69.04 -13.46 35.63
CA ILE A 405 69.58 -14.74 35.18
C ILE A 405 70.47 -15.39 36.17
N ARG A 406 71.33 -14.59 36.81
CA ARG A 406 72.27 -15.07 37.87
C ARG A 406 71.51 -15.66 39.05
N LEU A 407 70.51 -14.93 39.54
CA LEU A 407 69.72 -15.34 40.69
C LEU A 407 68.92 -16.62 40.38
N ILE A 408 68.33 -16.73 39.21
CA ILE A 408 67.57 -17.92 38.78
C ILE A 408 68.53 -19.13 38.71
N ARG A 409 69.67 -18.99 38.07
CA ARG A 409 70.65 -20.09 37.91
C ARG A 409 71.33 -20.52 39.21
N SER A 410 71.47 -19.62 40.20
CA SER A 410 72.09 -19.90 41.49
C SER A 410 71.09 -20.42 42.55
N SER A 411 69.81 -20.59 42.19
CA SER A 411 68.79 -21.10 43.11
C SER A 411 68.54 -22.59 42.85
N ASP A 412 68.23 -23.28 43.95
CA ASP A 412 68.04 -24.72 43.91
C ASP A 412 66.73 -25.19 43.30
N ASN A 413 65.70 -24.31 43.31
CA ASN A 413 64.42 -24.55 42.79
C ASN A 413 63.69 -23.22 42.47
N SER A 414 62.54 -23.32 41.74
CA SER A 414 61.74 -22.16 41.31
C SER A 414 61.22 -21.33 42.47
N ALA A 415 60.86 -21.95 43.63
CA ALA A 415 60.34 -21.22 44.78
C ALA A 415 61.48 -20.34 45.42
N GLN A 416 62.70 -20.81 45.52
CA GLN A 416 63.85 -20.07 46.04
C GLN A 416 64.27 -18.96 45.06
N ALA A 417 64.18 -19.23 43.74
CA ALA A 417 64.43 -18.20 42.75
C ALA A 417 63.41 -17.08 42.86
N LYS A 418 62.14 -17.40 43.08
CA LYS A 418 61.04 -16.47 43.27
C LYS A 418 61.26 -15.57 44.52
N GLU A 419 61.61 -16.13 45.68
CA GLU A 419 61.85 -15.39 46.90
C GLU A 419 63.03 -14.41 46.73
N ARG A 420 64.13 -14.82 46.10
CA ARG A 420 65.32 -13.99 45.90
C ARG A 420 65.04 -12.83 44.89
N LEU A 421 64.21 -13.06 43.85
CA LEU A 421 63.83 -12.01 42.93
C LEU A 421 62.88 -10.99 43.57
N ILE A 422 61.98 -11.44 44.46
CA ILE A 422 61.09 -10.55 45.22
C ILE A 422 61.94 -9.66 46.12
N GLU A 423 62.84 -10.25 46.86
CA GLU A 423 63.71 -9.52 47.83
C GLU A 423 64.66 -8.52 47.10
N ARG A 424 65.27 -8.94 45.98
CA ARG A 424 66.27 -8.14 45.28
C ARG A 424 65.69 -6.97 44.47
N PHE A 425 64.51 -7.18 43.84
CA PHE A 425 63.93 -6.20 42.94
C PHE A 425 62.65 -5.58 43.51
N SER A 426 62.20 -5.90 44.68
CA SER A 426 60.98 -5.45 45.34
C SER A 426 59.72 -5.76 44.44
N LEU A 427 59.74 -6.91 43.81
CA LEU A 427 58.64 -7.36 42.91
C LEU A 427 57.52 -8.02 43.73
N SER A 428 56.28 -7.96 43.19
CA SER A 428 55.21 -8.74 43.78
C SER A 428 55.29 -10.23 43.39
N ASP A 429 54.61 -11.07 44.13
CA ASP A 429 54.55 -12.50 43.88
C ASP A 429 54.07 -12.81 42.42
N ILE A 430 53.07 -12.09 41.97
CA ILE A 430 52.49 -12.23 40.60
C ILE A 430 53.53 -11.78 39.58
N GLN A 431 54.19 -10.65 39.75
CA GLN A 431 55.21 -10.16 38.83
C GLN A 431 56.35 -11.15 38.70
N THR A 432 56.84 -11.68 39.83
CA THR A 432 57.93 -12.62 39.83
C THR A 432 57.54 -13.93 39.12
N GLN A 433 56.39 -14.47 39.39
CA GLN A 433 55.89 -15.67 38.72
C GLN A 433 55.85 -15.43 37.23
N TYR A 434 55.33 -14.28 36.78
CA TYR A 434 55.24 -13.92 35.36
C TYR A 434 56.61 -13.81 34.68
N ILE A 435 57.60 -13.28 35.42
CA ILE A 435 58.99 -13.18 34.91
C ILE A 435 59.57 -14.59 34.74
N LEU A 436 59.37 -15.50 35.71
CA LEU A 436 59.90 -16.87 35.68
C LEU A 436 59.28 -17.69 34.57
N ASP A 437 57.99 -17.45 34.24
CA ASP A 437 57.25 -18.11 33.16
C ASP A 437 57.55 -17.49 31.78
N THR A 438 58.22 -16.33 31.72
CA THR A 438 58.49 -15.62 30.45
C THR A 438 59.66 -16.27 29.71
N PRO A 439 59.50 -16.69 28.46
CA PRO A 439 60.60 -17.25 27.67
C PRO A 439 61.72 -16.24 27.43
N LEU A 440 62.97 -16.67 27.55
CA LEU A 440 64.20 -15.83 27.41
C LEU A 440 64.22 -15.07 26.05
N ARG A 441 63.63 -15.61 25.00
CA ARG A 441 63.52 -14.95 23.70
C ARG A 441 62.74 -13.63 23.70
N ARG A 442 61.92 -13.37 24.74
CA ARG A 442 61.15 -12.13 24.95
C ARG A 442 61.83 -11.11 25.82
N LEU A 443 63.11 -11.28 26.10
CA LEU A 443 63.90 -10.43 26.98
C LEU A 443 64.99 -9.67 26.16
N THR A 444 64.68 -9.26 24.93
CA THR A 444 65.61 -8.54 24.07
C THR A 444 65.47 -7.00 24.22
N LYS A 445 66.45 -6.23 23.71
CA LYS A 445 66.36 -4.75 23.71
C LYS A 445 65.12 -4.25 22.90
N PHE A 446 64.71 -4.98 21.88
CA PHE A 446 63.54 -4.63 21.09
C PHE A 446 62.26 -4.82 21.93
N ASP A 447 62.15 -5.94 22.63
CA ASP A 447 61.01 -6.19 23.50
C ASP A 447 60.89 -5.14 24.63
N ARG A 448 61.98 -4.59 25.10
CA ARG A 448 61.99 -3.50 26.10
C ARG A 448 61.28 -2.24 25.55
N ILE A 449 61.57 -1.82 24.33
CA ILE A 449 60.93 -0.65 23.70
C ILE A 449 59.43 -0.88 23.50
N GLU A 450 59.04 -2.08 23.12
CA GLU A 450 57.63 -2.45 23.00
C GLU A 450 56.91 -2.42 24.37
N LEU A 451 57.50 -2.93 25.43
CA LEU A 451 56.99 -2.91 26.79
C LEU A 451 56.88 -1.49 27.36
N GLU A 452 57.88 -0.61 27.10
CA GLU A 452 57.81 0.79 27.50
C GLU A 452 56.63 1.50 26.79
N SER A 453 56.44 1.26 25.49
CA SER A 453 55.29 1.76 24.71
C SER A 453 53.96 1.17 25.23
N GLU A 454 53.94 -0.11 25.56
CA GLU A 454 52.75 -0.77 26.16
C GLU A 454 52.40 -0.16 27.53
N ARG A 455 53.39 0.06 28.38
CA ARG A 455 53.22 0.74 29.68
C ARG A 455 52.54 2.11 29.50
N ASP A 456 53.13 2.95 28.67
CA ASP A 456 52.64 4.32 28.45
C ASP A 456 51.19 4.32 27.91
N ARG A 457 50.88 3.43 26.97
CA ARG A 457 49.51 3.24 26.48
C ARG A 457 48.54 2.77 27.57
N LEU A 458 48.96 1.82 28.41
CA LEU A 458 48.13 1.32 29.51
C LEU A 458 47.89 2.41 30.56
N GLN A 459 48.88 3.23 30.86
CA GLN A 459 48.75 4.38 31.77
C GLN A 459 47.74 5.39 31.22
N ASP A 460 47.82 5.76 29.94
CA ASP A 460 46.87 6.64 29.27
C ASP A 460 45.43 6.07 29.29
N GLU A 461 45.28 4.76 29.01
CA GLU A 461 43.96 4.09 29.04
C GLU A 461 43.40 4.07 30.48
N ILE A 462 44.21 3.80 31.49
CA ILE A 462 43.80 3.81 32.91
C ILE A 462 43.39 5.22 33.34
N GLU A 463 44.11 6.24 32.92
CA GLU A 463 43.78 7.63 33.24
C GLU A 463 42.42 8.01 32.65
N LYS A 464 42.17 7.73 31.35
CA LYS A 464 40.88 7.96 30.70
C LYS A 464 39.73 7.23 31.37
N LEU A 465 39.90 5.95 31.70
CA LEU A 465 38.92 5.16 32.43
C LEU A 465 38.66 5.70 33.84
N THR A 466 39.70 6.20 34.50
CA THR A 466 39.58 6.83 35.83
C THR A 466 38.79 8.14 35.74
N GLN A 467 39.06 8.97 34.75
CA GLN A 467 38.30 10.21 34.51
C GLN A 467 36.81 9.92 34.29
N ILE A 468 36.45 8.85 33.50
CA ILE A 468 35.05 8.44 33.28
C ILE A 468 34.41 8.01 34.62
N LEU A 469 35.13 7.30 35.47
CA LEU A 469 34.60 6.77 36.73
C LEU A 469 34.46 7.83 37.82
N GLU A 470 35.32 8.83 37.84
CA GLU A 470 35.35 9.91 38.85
C GLU A 470 34.52 11.14 38.46
N SER A 471 34.17 11.29 37.17
CA SER A 471 33.40 12.42 36.66
C SER A 471 32.07 11.99 36.07
N ASP A 472 30.95 12.34 36.72
CA ASP A 472 29.60 12.16 36.18
C ASP A 472 29.40 12.85 34.83
N ALA A 473 30.09 13.98 34.59
CA ALA A 473 30.00 14.72 33.31
C ALA A 473 30.64 13.89 32.17
N GLU A 474 31.81 13.28 32.39
CA GLU A 474 32.46 12.43 31.39
C GLU A 474 31.67 11.13 31.16
N LEU A 475 31.10 10.52 32.19
CA LEU A 475 30.24 9.35 32.09
C LEU A 475 28.98 9.69 31.24
N ARG A 476 28.32 10.80 31.53
CA ARG A 476 27.14 11.28 30.75
C ARG A 476 27.49 11.56 29.29
N LYS A 477 28.63 12.17 29.04
CA LYS A 477 29.12 12.45 27.69
C LYS A 477 29.41 11.15 26.91
N LEU A 478 30.05 10.18 27.56
CA LEU A 478 30.33 8.87 26.96
C LEU A 478 29.04 8.12 26.60
N VAL A 479 28.10 7.97 27.52
CA VAL A 479 26.81 7.31 27.29
C VAL A 479 26.01 8.02 26.19
N SER A 480 25.95 9.35 26.22
CA SER A 480 25.28 10.14 25.17
C SER A 480 25.94 9.98 23.80
N GLY A 481 27.27 9.84 23.73
CA GLY A 481 28.05 9.59 22.54
C GLY A 481 27.78 8.20 21.95
N GLU A 482 27.78 7.17 22.80
CA GLU A 482 27.44 5.81 22.39
C GLU A 482 26.02 5.71 21.83
N LEU A 483 25.04 6.29 22.51
CA LEU A 483 23.66 6.36 22.03
C LEU A 483 23.55 7.09 20.67
N ALA A 484 24.30 8.18 20.47
CA ALA A 484 24.33 8.88 19.18
C ALA A 484 24.88 8.01 18.05
N ALA A 485 25.92 7.22 18.34
CA ALA A 485 26.49 6.28 17.36
C ALA A 485 25.48 5.18 16.99
N VAL A 486 24.73 4.66 17.95
CA VAL A 486 23.66 3.69 17.72
C VAL A 486 22.56 4.29 16.83
N ALA A 487 22.05 5.49 17.15
CA ALA A 487 21.04 6.18 16.36
C ALA A 487 21.51 6.43 14.91
N LYS A 488 22.76 6.84 14.73
CA LYS A 488 23.35 7.07 13.40
C LYS A 488 23.45 5.80 12.56
N LYS A 489 23.76 4.66 13.18
CA LYS A 489 24.00 3.40 12.48
C LYS A 489 22.70 2.64 12.19
N TYR A 490 21.73 2.65 13.10
CA TYR A 490 20.54 1.81 13.06
C TYR A 490 19.23 2.60 13.01
N GLY A 491 19.27 3.92 13.09
CA GLY A 491 18.09 4.77 12.94
C GLY A 491 17.49 4.64 11.54
N THR A 492 16.17 4.64 11.49
CA THR A 492 15.39 4.63 10.26
C THR A 492 14.32 5.72 10.35
N ASP A 493 13.81 6.14 9.21
CA ASP A 493 12.71 7.11 9.17
C ASP A 493 11.45 6.57 9.86
N ARG A 494 10.60 7.49 10.31
CA ARG A 494 9.29 7.18 10.88
C ARG A 494 8.41 6.54 9.82
N ARG A 495 7.72 5.44 10.18
CA ARG A 495 6.78 4.73 9.32
C ARG A 495 5.34 5.20 9.53
N THR A 496 4.95 5.46 10.79
CA THR A 496 3.58 5.80 11.17
C THR A 496 3.34 7.28 11.08
N VAL A 497 2.26 7.69 10.40
CA VAL A 497 1.82 9.08 10.31
C VAL A 497 0.99 9.43 11.55
N LEU A 498 1.28 10.57 12.18
CA LEU A 498 0.57 11.06 13.35
C LEU A 498 -0.42 12.17 12.95
N LEU A 499 -1.68 12.01 13.30
CA LEU A 499 -2.76 12.95 13.01
C LEU A 499 -3.42 13.41 14.32
N GLU A 500 -3.50 14.69 14.55
CA GLU A 500 -4.17 15.27 15.75
C GLU A 500 -5.66 14.92 15.79
N SER A 501 -6.30 14.85 14.63
CA SER A 501 -7.70 14.47 14.50
C SER A 501 -7.91 13.62 13.22
N ALA A 502 -9.06 12.96 13.14
CA ALA A 502 -9.47 12.20 11.96
C ALA A 502 -9.63 13.03 10.67
N GLY A 503 -9.36 14.32 10.71
CA GLY A 503 -9.81 15.30 9.74
C GLY A 503 -11.28 15.66 9.99
N THR A 504 -11.77 16.76 9.46
CA THR A 504 -13.22 16.98 9.36
C THR A 504 -13.79 15.79 8.61
N SER A 505 -14.71 15.05 9.24
CA SER A 505 -15.54 14.09 8.52
C SER A 505 -16.02 14.84 7.28
N VAL A 506 -15.66 14.36 6.10
CA VAL A 506 -16.21 14.88 4.84
C VAL A 506 -17.71 14.85 5.06
N GLY A 507 -18.32 16.02 5.27
CA GLY A 507 -19.73 16.15 5.67
C GLY A 507 -20.52 15.31 4.70
N ALA A 508 -21.24 14.34 5.20
CA ALA A 508 -21.98 13.27 4.56
C ALA A 508 -21.90 13.26 3.02
N VAL A 509 -20.75 12.82 2.47
CA VAL A 509 -20.66 12.55 1.04
C VAL A 509 -21.67 11.43 0.78
N PRO A 510 -22.66 11.63 -0.10
CA PRO A 510 -23.62 10.58 -0.41
C PRO A 510 -22.89 9.30 -0.85
N LEU A 511 -23.37 8.16 -0.37
CA LEU A 511 -22.77 6.86 -0.71
C LEU A 511 -22.88 6.56 -2.20
N GLU A 512 -23.99 6.97 -2.81
CA GLU A 512 -24.22 6.85 -4.24
C GLU A 512 -24.00 8.19 -4.95
N VAL A 513 -23.50 8.13 -6.17
CA VAL A 513 -23.42 9.28 -7.07
C VAL A 513 -24.84 9.74 -7.41
N SER A 514 -25.11 11.03 -7.38
CA SER A 514 -26.42 11.58 -7.77
C SER A 514 -26.77 11.22 -9.21
N ASP A 515 -28.07 11.00 -9.45
CA ASP A 515 -28.59 10.69 -10.79
C ASP A 515 -29.08 11.97 -11.48
N ASP A 516 -28.12 12.83 -11.85
CA ASP A 516 -28.38 14.13 -12.45
C ASP A 516 -28.60 14.02 -13.97
N PRO A 517 -29.45 14.87 -14.55
CA PRO A 517 -29.62 14.95 -16.03
C PRO A 517 -28.28 15.32 -16.71
N CYS A 518 -27.96 14.60 -17.77
CA CYS A 518 -26.78 14.85 -18.59
C CYS A 518 -27.07 14.54 -20.07
N ARG A 519 -26.11 14.79 -20.96
CA ARG A 519 -26.15 14.31 -22.34
C ARG A 519 -24.97 13.44 -22.66
N VAL A 520 -25.18 12.38 -23.42
CA VAL A 520 -24.13 11.55 -23.97
C VAL A 520 -23.85 12.02 -25.40
N LEU A 521 -22.57 12.29 -25.68
CA LEU A 521 -22.08 12.86 -26.92
C LEU A 521 -21.18 11.86 -27.64
N LEU A 522 -21.33 11.76 -28.96
CA LEU A 522 -20.48 11.00 -29.88
C LEU A 522 -19.81 11.95 -30.87
N SER A 523 -18.47 11.96 -30.91
CA SER A 523 -17.74 12.78 -31.91
C SER A 523 -17.59 12.08 -33.25
N SER A 524 -17.21 12.86 -34.26
CA SER A 524 -16.85 12.35 -35.59
C SER A 524 -15.66 11.40 -35.64
N THR A 525 -14.88 11.32 -34.59
CA THR A 525 -13.68 10.44 -34.45
C THR A 525 -13.92 9.25 -33.53
N GLY A 526 -15.18 8.96 -33.17
CA GLY A 526 -15.54 7.83 -32.33
C GLY A 526 -15.21 8.02 -30.82
N LEU A 527 -15.08 9.27 -30.36
CA LEU A 527 -14.95 9.56 -28.94
C LEU A 527 -16.34 9.71 -28.31
N LEU A 528 -16.49 9.11 -27.11
CA LEU A 528 -17.69 9.19 -26.27
C LEU A 528 -17.37 9.96 -24.98
N ALA A 529 -18.31 10.78 -24.54
CA ALA A 529 -18.28 11.48 -23.26
C ALA A 529 -19.69 11.86 -22.80
N ARG A 530 -19.83 12.20 -21.49
CA ARG A 530 -21.06 12.80 -20.97
C ARG A 530 -20.82 14.23 -20.50
N THR A 531 -21.87 15.05 -20.53
CA THR A 531 -21.84 16.40 -19.99
C THR A 531 -22.08 16.41 -18.48
N VAL A 532 -21.80 17.54 -17.81
CA VAL A 532 -22.11 17.77 -16.39
C VAL A 532 -23.62 17.98 -16.20
N THR A 533 -24.26 18.70 -17.14
CA THR A 533 -25.68 19.08 -17.09
C THR A 533 -26.43 18.57 -18.33
N GLY A 534 -27.76 18.59 -18.28
CA GLY A 534 -28.60 18.21 -19.40
C GLY A 534 -28.57 19.23 -20.59
N ASP A 535 -28.01 20.40 -20.37
CA ASP A 535 -27.89 21.45 -21.38
C ASP A 535 -26.50 21.45 -22.01
N VAL A 536 -26.45 21.58 -23.33
CA VAL A 536 -25.18 21.71 -24.08
C VAL A 536 -25.15 23.09 -24.71
N ALA A 537 -24.19 23.90 -24.30
CA ALA A 537 -23.96 25.19 -24.91
C ALA A 537 -23.51 25.01 -26.39
N PHE A 538 -24.08 25.78 -27.30
CA PHE A 538 -23.64 25.85 -28.69
C PHE A 538 -23.50 27.32 -29.09
N ASP A 539 -22.26 27.81 -29.04
CA ASP A 539 -21.90 29.14 -29.52
C ASP A 539 -21.32 29.03 -30.95
N ILE A 540 -22.01 29.59 -31.91
CA ILE A 540 -21.59 29.54 -33.30
C ILE A 540 -20.36 30.42 -33.57
N ASP A 541 -20.20 31.47 -32.80
CA ASP A 541 -19.11 32.46 -32.97
C ASP A 541 -17.85 32.03 -32.21
N ALA A 542 -17.95 31.00 -31.40
CA ALA A 542 -16.79 30.46 -30.66
C ALA A 542 -15.73 29.88 -31.61
N LYS A 543 -14.46 30.10 -31.28
CA LYS A 543 -13.33 29.53 -32.02
C LYS A 543 -13.44 28.00 -32.09
N ARG A 544 -13.50 27.49 -33.34
CA ARG A 544 -13.55 26.04 -33.55
C ARG A 544 -12.31 25.32 -33.06
N VAL A 545 -12.51 24.16 -32.45
CA VAL A 545 -11.48 23.32 -31.87
C VAL A 545 -11.54 21.88 -32.38
N LYS A 546 -10.52 21.12 -32.16
CA LYS A 546 -10.46 19.70 -32.56
C LYS A 546 -11.54 18.89 -31.84
N HIS A 547 -12.17 17.93 -32.53
CA HIS A 547 -13.27 17.07 -32.05
C HIS A 547 -14.53 17.84 -31.60
N ASP A 548 -14.84 18.98 -32.24
CA ASP A 548 -16.05 19.79 -32.02
C ASP A 548 -17.24 19.43 -32.92
N VAL A 549 -17.07 18.44 -33.79
CA VAL A 549 -18.16 17.91 -34.63
C VAL A 549 -18.79 16.72 -33.89
N ILE A 550 -19.99 16.93 -33.38
CA ILE A 550 -20.77 15.95 -32.60
C ILE A 550 -21.79 15.29 -33.51
N LEU A 551 -21.63 14.00 -33.83
CA LEU A 551 -22.52 13.23 -34.70
C LEU A 551 -23.82 12.87 -34.01
N SER A 552 -23.79 12.64 -32.72
CA SER A 552 -25.00 12.26 -31.96
C SER A 552 -24.92 12.82 -30.56
N ALA A 553 -26.06 13.31 -30.05
CA ALA A 553 -26.19 13.77 -28.67
C ALA A 553 -27.55 13.35 -28.11
N VAL A 554 -27.58 12.53 -27.09
CA VAL A 554 -28.83 12.02 -26.52
C VAL A 554 -28.96 12.43 -25.07
N PRO A 555 -30.18 12.82 -24.61
CA PRO A 555 -30.42 13.06 -23.20
C PRO A 555 -30.34 11.75 -22.41
N ALA A 556 -29.79 11.84 -21.24
CA ALA A 556 -29.60 10.71 -20.30
C ALA A 556 -29.56 11.21 -18.87
N THR A 557 -29.46 10.29 -17.93
CA THR A 557 -29.09 10.60 -16.54
C THR A 557 -27.73 9.96 -16.20
N THR A 558 -27.06 10.48 -15.19
CA THR A 558 -25.71 10.03 -14.80
C THR A 558 -25.65 8.52 -14.54
N ARG A 559 -26.72 7.92 -14.00
CA ARG A 559 -26.82 6.48 -13.72
C ARG A 559 -27.66 5.70 -14.76
N GLY A 560 -28.09 6.38 -15.82
CA GLY A 560 -28.89 5.79 -16.90
C GLY A 560 -28.06 5.02 -17.93
N GLU A 561 -28.75 4.59 -19.00
CA GLU A 561 -28.15 3.90 -20.14
C GLU A 561 -28.58 4.55 -21.44
N VAL A 562 -27.76 4.45 -22.48
CA VAL A 562 -28.10 4.83 -23.85
C VAL A 562 -27.86 3.66 -24.79
N GLY A 563 -28.56 3.68 -25.94
CA GLY A 563 -28.39 2.69 -26.99
C GLY A 563 -27.41 3.18 -28.05
N ALA A 564 -26.56 2.31 -28.55
CA ALA A 564 -25.66 2.52 -29.68
C ALA A 564 -26.12 1.66 -30.87
N VAL A 565 -26.56 2.30 -31.95
CA VAL A 565 -27.09 1.63 -33.14
C VAL A 565 -25.99 1.42 -34.16
N THR A 566 -25.78 0.18 -34.61
CA THR A 566 -24.70 -0.18 -35.53
C THR A 566 -25.17 -0.38 -37.00
N SER A 567 -24.20 -0.36 -37.91
CA SER A 567 -24.45 -0.60 -39.33
C SER A 567 -25.01 -1.99 -39.66
N LEU A 568 -24.82 -2.97 -38.76
CA LEU A 568 -25.34 -4.33 -38.88
C LEU A 568 -26.73 -4.53 -38.23
N GLY A 569 -27.37 -3.46 -37.78
CA GLY A 569 -28.71 -3.51 -37.21
C GLY A 569 -28.77 -3.95 -35.77
N ARG A 570 -27.66 -3.89 -35.05
CA ARG A 570 -27.59 -4.15 -33.59
C ARG A 570 -27.77 -2.85 -32.82
N LEU A 571 -28.36 -2.94 -31.63
CA LEU A 571 -28.39 -1.91 -30.61
C LEU A 571 -27.68 -2.45 -29.38
N LEU A 572 -26.61 -1.81 -29.00
CA LEU A 572 -25.76 -2.17 -27.85
C LEU A 572 -25.98 -1.14 -26.74
N ARG A 573 -26.07 -1.57 -25.49
CA ARG A 573 -26.24 -0.67 -24.34
C ARG A 573 -24.92 -0.11 -23.86
N ILE A 574 -24.91 1.17 -23.48
CA ILE A 574 -23.79 1.87 -22.86
C ILE A 574 -24.26 2.45 -21.53
N SER A 575 -23.61 2.11 -20.44
CA SER A 575 -23.84 2.71 -19.14
C SER A 575 -23.23 4.11 -19.09
N VAL A 576 -24.02 5.13 -18.80
CA VAL A 576 -23.60 6.54 -18.83
C VAL A 576 -22.58 6.87 -17.74
N ILE A 577 -22.66 6.19 -16.61
CA ILE A 577 -21.72 6.44 -15.49
C ILE A 577 -20.28 6.05 -15.83
N ASP A 578 -20.09 5.14 -16.79
CA ASP A 578 -18.77 4.67 -17.21
C ASP A 578 -18.09 5.66 -18.18
N LEU A 579 -18.85 6.63 -18.75
CA LEU A 579 -18.35 7.60 -19.70
C LEU A 579 -17.59 8.74 -18.98
N PRO A 580 -16.46 9.22 -19.55
CA PRO A 580 -15.77 10.38 -19.03
C PRO A 580 -16.67 11.61 -19.05
N GLN A 581 -16.59 12.42 -17.99
CA GLN A 581 -17.34 13.64 -17.83
C GLN A 581 -16.55 14.82 -18.41
N LEU A 582 -17.15 15.55 -19.32
CA LEU A 582 -16.55 16.77 -19.87
C LEU A 582 -16.75 17.94 -18.90
N PRO A 583 -15.76 18.84 -18.76
CA PRO A 583 -15.94 20.08 -18.01
C PRO A 583 -17.01 20.97 -18.65
N GLU A 584 -17.73 21.75 -17.86
CA GLU A 584 -18.64 22.77 -18.36
C GLU A 584 -17.87 23.82 -19.19
N THR A 585 -18.40 24.13 -20.37
CA THR A 585 -17.83 25.14 -21.25
C THR A 585 -18.94 26.09 -21.72
N ALA A 586 -18.63 27.38 -21.82
CA ALA A 586 -19.54 28.34 -22.43
C ALA A 586 -19.56 28.24 -23.97
N ALA A 587 -18.59 27.57 -24.56
CA ALA A 587 -18.46 27.29 -26.00
C ALA A 587 -19.01 25.91 -26.34
N ALA A 588 -19.08 25.59 -27.64
CA ALA A 588 -19.45 24.23 -28.06
C ALA A 588 -18.49 23.19 -27.50
N PRO A 589 -19.01 22.03 -27.04
CA PRO A 589 -18.18 21.02 -26.41
C PRO A 589 -17.18 20.44 -27.40
N SER A 590 -15.95 20.19 -26.91
CA SER A 590 -14.94 19.39 -27.59
C SER A 590 -14.80 18.05 -26.89
N LEU A 591 -14.82 16.97 -27.66
CA LEU A 591 -14.63 15.63 -27.09
C LEU A 591 -13.15 15.22 -26.96
N SER A 592 -12.22 16.18 -26.92
CA SER A 592 -10.79 15.87 -26.72
C SER A 592 -10.51 15.15 -25.38
N GLY A 593 -11.40 15.27 -24.38
CA GLY A 593 -11.37 14.54 -23.11
C GLY A 593 -12.23 13.28 -23.08
N GLY A 594 -12.80 12.86 -24.21
CA GLY A 594 -13.60 11.65 -24.32
C GLY A 594 -12.75 10.39 -24.44
N ALA A 595 -13.38 9.24 -24.25
CA ALA A 595 -12.77 7.92 -24.41
C ALA A 595 -13.20 7.28 -25.75
N GLN A 596 -12.36 6.38 -26.27
CA GLN A 596 -12.62 5.71 -27.55
C GLN A 596 -13.82 4.74 -27.43
N LEU A 597 -14.63 4.68 -28.49
CA LEU A 597 -15.77 3.77 -28.57
C LEU A 597 -15.39 2.31 -28.26
N SER A 598 -14.22 1.87 -28.69
CA SER A 598 -13.71 0.51 -28.49
C SER A 598 -13.46 0.16 -27.00
N GLU A 599 -13.44 1.14 -26.12
CA GLU A 599 -13.35 0.91 -24.68
C GLU A 599 -14.69 0.47 -24.05
N PHE A 600 -15.80 0.75 -24.74
CA PHE A 600 -17.16 0.51 -24.23
C PHE A 600 -17.90 -0.57 -25.01
N LEU A 601 -17.63 -0.71 -26.31
CA LEU A 601 -18.33 -1.62 -27.20
C LEU A 601 -17.38 -2.50 -28.01
N THR A 602 -17.78 -3.75 -28.21
CA THR A 602 -17.09 -4.67 -29.12
C THR A 602 -17.91 -4.71 -30.43
N LEU A 603 -17.36 -4.16 -31.50
CA LEU A 603 -17.92 -4.20 -32.82
C LEU A 603 -17.31 -5.36 -33.62
N GLU A 604 -18.08 -5.90 -34.59
CA GLU A 604 -17.62 -6.90 -35.54
C GLU A 604 -16.71 -6.27 -36.61
N GLU A 605 -16.01 -7.09 -37.38
CA GLU A 605 -15.14 -6.60 -38.46
C GLU A 605 -15.99 -5.90 -39.54
N GLY A 606 -15.69 -4.64 -39.83
CA GLY A 606 -16.45 -3.81 -40.76
C GLY A 606 -17.76 -3.21 -40.24
N GLU A 607 -18.06 -3.43 -38.94
CA GLU A 607 -19.21 -2.81 -38.29
C GLU A 607 -18.89 -1.41 -37.81
N GLU A 608 -19.81 -0.45 -38.06
CA GLU A 608 -19.66 0.95 -37.68
C GLU A 608 -20.79 1.39 -36.75
N LEU A 609 -20.50 2.31 -35.82
CA LEU A 609 -21.51 2.97 -35.02
C LEU A 609 -22.20 4.05 -35.87
N ILE A 610 -23.54 3.99 -35.99
CA ILE A 610 -24.34 4.92 -36.78
C ILE A 610 -24.82 6.10 -35.93
N CYS A 611 -25.42 5.83 -34.78
CA CYS A 611 -25.90 6.89 -33.88
C CYS A 611 -26.06 6.37 -32.44
N LEU A 612 -26.22 7.31 -31.52
CA LEU A 612 -26.78 7.03 -30.19
C LEU A 612 -28.30 7.25 -30.21
N THR A 613 -29.02 6.52 -29.33
CA THR A 613 -30.45 6.66 -29.13
C THR A 613 -30.79 6.58 -27.66
N THR A 614 -31.87 7.23 -27.23
CA THR A 614 -32.43 6.98 -25.90
C THR A 614 -33.03 5.57 -25.86
N LEU A 615 -33.21 5.05 -24.66
CA LEU A 615 -33.95 3.81 -24.46
C LEU A 615 -35.36 4.10 -23.91
N ASP A 616 -35.84 5.31 -24.16
CA ASP A 616 -37.16 5.79 -23.70
C ASP A 616 -38.30 5.15 -24.49
N GLU A 617 -39.14 4.39 -23.81
CA GLU A 617 -40.33 3.74 -24.38
C GLU A 617 -41.40 4.74 -24.83
N SER A 618 -41.37 5.99 -24.39
CA SER A 618 -42.29 7.06 -24.81
C SER A 618 -41.88 7.75 -26.12
N SER A 619 -40.70 7.43 -26.66
CA SER A 619 -40.18 7.97 -27.93
C SER A 619 -41.10 7.64 -29.12
N PRO A 620 -41.24 8.54 -30.10
CA PRO A 620 -41.95 8.21 -31.37
C PRO A 620 -41.33 7.04 -32.14
N GLY A 621 -40.11 6.60 -31.78
CA GLY A 621 -39.40 5.47 -32.37
C GLY A 621 -38.15 5.86 -33.14
N LEU A 622 -37.32 4.86 -33.37
CA LEU A 622 -36.07 4.98 -34.11
C LEU A 622 -36.32 4.77 -35.62
N ALA A 623 -36.03 5.77 -36.45
CA ALA A 623 -36.08 5.65 -37.91
C ALA A 623 -34.74 5.17 -38.44
N LEU A 624 -34.75 4.15 -39.30
CA LEU A 624 -33.58 3.53 -39.94
C LEU A 624 -33.69 3.61 -41.46
N GLY A 625 -32.58 3.86 -42.14
CA GLY A 625 -32.46 3.75 -43.61
C GLY A 625 -31.29 2.86 -43.98
N THR A 626 -31.48 1.97 -44.95
CA THR A 626 -30.42 1.04 -45.39
C THR A 626 -29.87 1.40 -46.78
N GLU A 627 -28.69 0.85 -47.09
CA GLU A 627 -27.96 1.05 -48.36
C GLU A 627 -28.80 0.60 -49.53
N GLN A 628 -29.61 -0.45 -49.40
CA GLN A 628 -30.52 -0.96 -50.43
C GLN A 628 -31.91 -0.24 -50.48
N GLY A 629 -32.04 0.89 -49.77
CA GLY A 629 -33.21 1.77 -49.84
C GLY A 629 -34.40 1.31 -49.01
N VAL A 630 -34.18 0.47 -48.01
CA VAL A 630 -35.23 0.09 -47.05
C VAL A 630 -35.35 1.18 -45.98
N VAL A 631 -36.58 1.44 -45.52
CA VAL A 631 -36.89 2.30 -44.38
C VAL A 631 -37.61 1.51 -43.31
N LYS A 632 -37.27 1.78 -42.05
CA LYS A 632 -37.98 1.22 -40.91
C LYS A 632 -38.14 2.26 -39.80
N ARG A 633 -39.31 2.24 -39.18
CA ARG A 633 -39.52 2.92 -37.89
C ARG A 633 -39.70 1.86 -36.82
N VAL A 634 -38.76 1.79 -35.89
CA VAL A 634 -38.74 0.77 -34.85
C VAL A 634 -39.61 1.20 -33.69
N VAL A 635 -40.48 0.31 -33.21
CA VAL A 635 -41.24 0.53 -31.96
C VAL A 635 -40.27 0.52 -30.81
N PRO A 636 -40.29 1.50 -29.84
CA PRO A 636 -39.38 1.59 -28.74
C PRO A 636 -39.70 0.55 -27.63
N ASP A 637 -39.33 -0.70 -27.88
CA ASP A 637 -39.45 -1.83 -26.98
C ASP A 637 -38.04 -2.37 -26.72
N TYR A 638 -37.39 -1.95 -25.61
CA TYR A 638 -36.00 -2.23 -25.26
C TYR A 638 -35.90 -2.94 -23.92
N PRO A 639 -36.08 -4.29 -23.82
CA PRO A 639 -35.98 -5.03 -22.56
C PRO A 639 -34.72 -4.79 -21.80
N ALA A 640 -34.82 -4.34 -20.55
CA ALA A 640 -33.66 -3.93 -19.70
C ALA A 640 -32.68 -5.06 -19.40
N HIS A 641 -33.10 -6.33 -19.49
CA HIS A 641 -32.23 -7.49 -19.18
C HIS A 641 -31.35 -7.94 -20.35
N LYS A 642 -31.47 -7.29 -21.51
CA LYS A 642 -30.68 -7.60 -22.73
C LYS A 642 -29.66 -6.51 -22.98
N GLU A 643 -28.39 -6.86 -22.99
CA GLU A 643 -27.31 -5.93 -23.34
C GLU A 643 -27.21 -5.62 -24.83
N GLU A 644 -27.68 -6.55 -25.67
CA GLU A 644 -27.72 -6.45 -27.14
C GLU A 644 -29.10 -6.80 -27.67
N LEU A 645 -29.54 -6.03 -28.69
CA LEU A 645 -30.82 -6.19 -29.35
C LEU A 645 -30.65 -6.01 -30.87
N GLU A 646 -31.33 -6.81 -31.69
CA GLU A 646 -31.48 -6.56 -33.11
C GLU A 646 -32.64 -5.58 -33.34
N VAL A 647 -32.41 -4.50 -34.11
CA VAL A 647 -33.42 -3.48 -34.40
C VAL A 647 -33.97 -3.57 -35.83
N ILE A 648 -33.37 -4.36 -36.67
CA ILE A 648 -33.86 -4.68 -38.02
C ILE A 648 -33.20 -5.97 -38.50
N THR A 649 -34.00 -6.85 -39.16
CA THR A 649 -33.42 -7.97 -39.89
C THR A 649 -33.03 -7.49 -41.29
N LEU A 650 -31.74 -7.33 -41.55
CA LEU A 650 -31.18 -6.89 -42.82
C LEU A 650 -31.24 -7.98 -43.88
N ARG A 651 -31.31 -7.59 -45.16
CA ARG A 651 -31.14 -8.47 -46.31
C ARG A 651 -29.67 -8.80 -46.53
N ASP A 652 -29.41 -9.86 -47.29
CA ASP A 652 -28.01 -10.23 -47.62
C ASP A 652 -27.27 -9.04 -48.29
N GLY A 653 -26.14 -8.69 -47.74
CA GLY A 653 -25.27 -7.59 -48.20
C GLY A 653 -25.84 -6.18 -48.00
N ASP A 654 -26.94 -6.03 -47.21
CA ASP A 654 -27.48 -4.71 -46.84
C ASP A 654 -26.88 -4.23 -45.50
N ARG A 655 -26.84 -2.91 -45.30
CA ARG A 655 -26.41 -2.27 -44.05
C ARG A 655 -27.17 -0.98 -43.78
N ILE A 656 -27.24 -0.61 -42.52
CA ILE A 656 -27.80 0.69 -42.12
C ILE A 656 -26.79 1.78 -42.50
N VAL A 657 -27.27 2.83 -43.20
CA VAL A 657 -26.49 4.01 -43.58
C VAL A 657 -26.88 5.27 -42.80
N GLY A 658 -27.91 5.18 -41.99
CA GLY A 658 -28.35 6.25 -41.10
C GLY A 658 -29.44 5.80 -40.19
N ALA A 659 -29.45 6.31 -38.98
CA ALA A 659 -30.47 6.06 -37.96
C ALA A 659 -30.67 7.33 -37.13
N VAL A 660 -31.94 7.66 -36.85
CA VAL A 660 -32.30 8.88 -36.10
C VAL A 660 -33.50 8.57 -35.21
N GLU A 661 -33.38 8.91 -33.96
CA GLU A 661 -34.51 8.88 -33.02
C GLU A 661 -35.43 10.07 -33.34
N LEU A 662 -36.67 9.76 -33.66
CA LEU A 662 -37.66 10.77 -34.05
C LEU A 662 -38.11 11.58 -32.82
N ARG A 663 -38.25 12.89 -33.01
CA ARG A 663 -38.89 13.79 -32.02
C ARG A 663 -40.39 13.84 -32.19
N THR A 664 -40.83 13.78 -33.46
CA THR A 664 -42.25 13.74 -33.85
C THR A 664 -42.48 12.82 -35.05
N SER A 665 -43.72 12.46 -35.33
CA SER A 665 -44.08 11.70 -36.53
C SER A 665 -44.16 12.57 -37.80
N GLU A 666 -44.01 13.87 -37.69
CA GLU A 666 -44.10 14.84 -38.80
C GLU A 666 -42.77 15.25 -39.42
N GLU A 667 -41.63 14.76 -38.81
CA GLU A 667 -40.31 14.97 -39.39
C GLU A 667 -40.22 14.34 -40.79
N ASP A 668 -39.46 14.99 -41.67
CA ASP A 668 -39.16 14.45 -42.99
C ASP A 668 -38.01 13.44 -42.95
N LEU A 669 -38.30 12.22 -43.40
CA LEU A 669 -37.28 11.22 -43.69
C LEU A 669 -36.64 11.51 -45.03
N VAL A 670 -35.32 11.52 -45.11
CA VAL A 670 -34.56 11.93 -46.27
C VAL A 670 -33.61 10.82 -46.70
N PHE A 671 -33.63 10.47 -47.97
CA PHE A 671 -32.67 9.56 -48.61
C PHE A 671 -31.87 10.32 -49.64
N VAL A 672 -30.56 10.13 -49.64
CA VAL A 672 -29.66 10.61 -50.71
C VAL A 672 -28.93 9.41 -51.29
N THR A 673 -28.96 9.30 -52.65
CA THR A 673 -28.30 8.21 -53.37
C THR A 673 -26.96 8.64 -53.95
N ASN A 674 -26.11 7.67 -54.25
CA ASN A 674 -24.85 7.87 -54.97
C ASN A 674 -25.04 8.44 -56.38
N GLU A 675 -26.26 8.31 -56.97
CA GLU A 675 -26.65 8.91 -58.27
C GLU A 675 -27.16 10.36 -58.13
N ALA A 676 -26.89 11.02 -57.03
CA ALA A 676 -27.32 12.38 -56.72
C ALA A 676 -28.85 12.56 -56.72
N GLN A 677 -29.63 11.57 -56.28
CA GLN A 677 -31.08 11.69 -56.08
C GLN A 677 -31.36 11.89 -54.59
N LEU A 678 -32.17 12.90 -54.25
CA LEU A 678 -32.66 13.16 -52.90
C LEU A 678 -34.19 12.94 -52.89
N LEU A 679 -34.66 12.08 -51.98
CA LEU A 679 -36.04 11.86 -51.68
C LEU A 679 -36.37 12.25 -50.25
N ARG A 680 -37.43 13.09 -50.04
CA ARG A 680 -37.98 13.40 -48.73
C ARG A 680 -39.48 13.19 -48.65
N TYR A 681 -39.94 12.66 -47.49
CA TYR A 681 -41.35 12.47 -47.17
C TYR A 681 -41.56 12.38 -45.65
N PRO A 682 -42.78 12.68 -45.11
CA PRO A 682 -43.03 12.64 -43.68
C PRO A 682 -42.87 11.23 -43.09
N ALA A 683 -42.34 11.14 -41.88
CA ALA A 683 -42.16 9.89 -41.13
C ALA A 683 -43.51 9.17 -40.87
N SER A 684 -44.63 9.90 -40.86
CA SER A 684 -45.98 9.33 -40.76
C SER A 684 -46.36 8.37 -41.90
N GLN A 685 -45.67 8.43 -43.07
CA GLN A 685 -45.81 7.45 -44.15
C GLN A 685 -45.12 6.08 -43.85
N VAL A 686 -44.38 5.97 -42.75
CA VAL A 686 -43.74 4.74 -42.35
C VAL A 686 -44.38 4.27 -41.06
N ARG A 687 -45.12 3.17 -41.15
CA ARG A 687 -45.78 2.59 -39.97
C ARG A 687 -44.71 2.04 -39.01
N PRO A 688 -44.86 2.20 -37.68
CA PRO A 688 -44.00 1.55 -36.70
C PRO A 688 -44.04 0.03 -36.85
N GLN A 689 -42.88 -0.63 -36.66
CA GLN A 689 -42.72 -2.08 -36.74
C GLN A 689 -41.93 -2.61 -35.55
N GLY A 690 -42.21 -3.82 -35.14
CA GLY A 690 -41.42 -4.51 -34.10
C GLY A 690 -39.97 -4.74 -34.54
N ARG A 691 -39.08 -4.94 -33.58
CA ARG A 691 -37.64 -5.07 -33.80
C ARG A 691 -37.23 -6.09 -34.88
N PRO A 692 -37.75 -7.33 -34.92
CA PRO A 692 -37.32 -8.33 -35.90
C PRO A 692 -37.88 -8.13 -37.33
N ALA A 693 -38.66 -7.09 -37.58
CA ALA A 693 -39.18 -6.85 -38.92
C ALA A 693 -38.11 -6.26 -39.87
N GLY A 694 -38.13 -6.61 -41.14
CA GLY A 694 -37.17 -6.19 -42.17
C GLY A 694 -37.45 -4.82 -42.82
N GLY A 695 -38.35 -3.99 -42.28
CA GLY A 695 -38.70 -2.68 -42.86
C GLY A 695 -39.61 -2.71 -44.07
N MET A 696 -39.60 -1.62 -44.85
CA MET A 696 -40.37 -1.47 -46.10
C MET A 696 -39.58 -0.62 -47.11
N THR A 697 -39.96 -0.63 -48.38
CA THR A 697 -39.30 0.18 -49.41
C THR A 697 -39.37 1.68 -49.06
N GLY A 698 -38.23 2.32 -48.88
CA GLY A 698 -38.10 3.74 -48.58
C GLY A 698 -37.93 4.59 -49.81
N VAL A 699 -37.01 4.22 -50.68
CA VAL A 699 -36.68 4.89 -51.92
C VAL A 699 -36.61 3.88 -53.08
N LYS A 700 -37.00 4.28 -54.30
CA LYS A 700 -36.81 3.45 -55.50
C LYS A 700 -35.44 3.76 -56.08
N LEU A 701 -34.56 2.75 -56.06
CA LEU A 701 -33.22 2.84 -56.63
C LEU A 701 -33.17 2.43 -58.09
N GLY A 702 -32.24 3.04 -58.83
CA GLY A 702 -31.84 2.60 -60.18
C GLY A 702 -30.95 1.33 -60.11
N GLU A 703 -30.61 0.78 -61.26
CA GLU A 703 -29.70 -0.36 -61.35
C GLU A 703 -28.30 0.06 -60.88
N GLY A 704 -27.77 -0.60 -59.84
CA GLY A 704 -26.47 -0.29 -59.23
C GLY A 704 -26.48 0.91 -58.30
N ALA A 705 -27.60 1.61 -58.12
CA ALA A 705 -27.72 2.74 -57.21
C ALA A 705 -27.77 2.28 -55.74
N LYS A 706 -27.18 3.07 -54.89
CA LYS A 706 -27.14 2.84 -53.45
C LYS A 706 -27.50 4.09 -52.65
N VAL A 707 -28.11 3.94 -51.52
CA VAL A 707 -28.27 5.03 -50.54
C VAL A 707 -26.97 5.26 -49.87
N ILE A 708 -26.49 6.50 -49.77
CA ILE A 708 -25.27 6.89 -49.07
C ILE A 708 -25.58 7.67 -47.80
N THR A 709 -26.77 8.21 -47.62
CA THR A 709 -27.18 8.96 -46.44
C THR A 709 -28.67 8.81 -46.21
N PHE A 710 -29.03 8.57 -44.94
CA PHE A 710 -30.36 8.66 -44.41
C PHE A 710 -30.42 9.61 -43.24
N ALA A 711 -31.37 10.51 -43.17
CA ALA A 711 -31.57 11.48 -42.11
C ALA A 711 -33.05 11.72 -41.81
N ALA A 712 -33.34 12.33 -40.65
CA ALA A 712 -34.66 12.91 -40.35
C ALA A 712 -34.48 14.40 -40.08
N VAL A 713 -35.36 15.23 -40.59
CA VAL A 713 -35.30 16.70 -40.52
C VAL A 713 -36.65 17.25 -40.10
N ASP A 714 -36.67 18.13 -39.10
CA ASP A 714 -37.86 18.90 -38.77
C ASP A 714 -38.17 19.86 -39.94
N PRO A 715 -39.35 19.77 -40.56
CA PRO A 715 -39.71 20.59 -41.70
C PRO A 715 -39.77 22.09 -41.37
N ALA A 716 -39.89 22.46 -40.10
CA ALA A 716 -39.92 23.84 -39.64
C ALA A 716 -38.51 24.40 -39.34
N ALA A 717 -37.49 23.53 -39.22
CA ALA A 717 -36.12 23.95 -38.96
C ALA A 717 -35.42 24.46 -40.23
N GLU A 718 -34.53 25.44 -40.07
CA GLU A 718 -33.59 25.81 -41.10
C GLU A 718 -32.55 24.69 -41.28
N ALA A 719 -32.61 24.00 -42.39
CA ALA A 719 -31.80 22.83 -42.67
C ALA A 719 -31.04 22.94 -43.98
N MET A 720 -29.96 22.22 -44.12
CA MET A 720 -29.05 22.23 -45.23
C MET A 720 -28.81 20.83 -45.76
N VAL A 721 -28.52 20.76 -47.07
CA VAL A 721 -28.06 19.57 -47.78
C VAL A 721 -26.64 19.83 -48.24
N PHE A 722 -25.70 18.99 -47.78
CA PHE A 722 -24.31 18.98 -48.23
C PHE A 722 -24.07 17.74 -49.09
N THR A 723 -23.42 17.90 -50.24
CA THR A 723 -23.12 16.80 -51.16
C THR A 723 -21.70 16.98 -51.70
N VAL A 724 -20.99 15.86 -51.91
CA VAL A 724 -19.66 15.82 -52.52
C VAL A 724 -19.73 14.86 -53.72
N ALA A 725 -19.40 15.38 -54.91
CA ALA A 725 -19.30 14.59 -56.12
C ALA A 725 -17.84 14.22 -56.41
N GLY A 726 -17.60 13.01 -56.91
CA GLY A 726 -16.32 12.47 -57.32
C GLY A 726 -16.42 11.47 -58.43
N SER A 727 -15.42 10.64 -58.67
CA SER A 727 -15.36 9.64 -59.74
C SER A 727 -15.16 8.23 -59.19
N HIS A 728 -15.81 7.21 -59.74
CA HIS A 728 -15.52 5.81 -59.44
C HIS A 728 -14.09 5.45 -59.84
N GLY A 729 -13.25 5.16 -58.86
CA GLY A 729 -11.91 4.56 -59.05
C GLY A 729 -10.72 5.53 -58.93
N THR A 730 -10.90 6.79 -58.59
CA THR A 730 -9.81 7.68 -58.16
C THR A 730 -9.91 7.95 -56.67
N LEU A 731 -9.01 7.35 -55.94
CA LEU A 731 -8.73 7.65 -54.50
C LEU A 731 -8.02 8.99 -54.32
N ASP A 732 -7.94 9.85 -55.35
CA ASP A 732 -7.28 11.14 -55.29
C ASP A 732 -8.30 12.22 -54.92
N ASP A 733 -8.33 12.66 -53.69
CA ASP A 733 -9.19 13.70 -53.13
C ASP A 733 -9.04 15.08 -53.83
N SER A 734 -8.17 15.18 -54.81
CA SER A 734 -7.81 16.44 -55.47
C SER A 734 -8.86 16.95 -56.50
N VAL A 735 -9.92 16.20 -56.82
CA VAL A 735 -10.89 16.54 -57.86
C VAL A 735 -12.35 16.55 -57.37
N ALA A 736 -12.57 16.36 -56.06
CA ALA A 736 -13.93 16.33 -55.51
C ALA A 736 -14.54 17.74 -55.41
N THR A 737 -15.81 17.88 -55.88
CA THR A 737 -16.56 19.14 -55.71
C THR A 737 -17.67 18.99 -54.68
N ALA A 738 -17.81 19.99 -53.80
CA ALA A 738 -18.82 20.03 -52.77
C ALA A 738 -19.86 21.14 -53.02
N LYS A 739 -21.05 20.88 -52.55
CA LYS A 739 -22.18 21.83 -52.66
C LYS A 739 -22.97 21.86 -51.34
N LEU A 740 -23.31 23.05 -50.87
CA LEU A 740 -24.18 23.28 -49.73
C LEU A 740 -25.45 24.00 -50.19
N THR A 741 -26.64 23.41 -49.98
CA THR A 741 -27.90 23.92 -50.51
C THR A 741 -28.97 23.92 -49.42
N PRO A 742 -29.84 24.96 -49.32
CA PRO A 742 -30.98 24.95 -48.38
C PRO A 742 -31.92 23.77 -48.62
N PHE A 743 -32.38 23.12 -47.56
CA PHE A 743 -33.20 21.93 -47.63
C PHE A 743 -34.61 22.22 -48.21
N ASP A 744 -35.16 23.43 -48.06
CA ASP A 744 -36.44 23.88 -48.58
C ASP A 744 -36.51 23.83 -50.10
N GLN A 745 -35.38 23.87 -50.82
CA GLN A 745 -35.29 23.76 -52.25
C GLN A 745 -35.71 22.38 -52.84
N TYR A 746 -35.83 21.38 -51.96
CA TYR A 746 -36.19 20.01 -52.35
C TYR A 746 -37.65 19.75 -52.03
N PRO A 747 -38.53 19.43 -53.04
CA PRO A 747 -39.96 19.18 -52.83
C PRO A 747 -40.17 17.85 -52.07
N ARG A 748 -41.20 17.79 -51.18
CA ARG A 748 -41.74 16.53 -50.71
C ARG A 748 -42.30 15.66 -51.80
N LYS A 749 -42.03 14.34 -51.75
CA LYS A 749 -42.59 13.37 -52.69
C LYS A 749 -43.17 12.20 -51.90
N GLY A 750 -43.83 11.27 -52.56
CA GLY A 750 -44.32 10.05 -51.94
C GLY A 750 -43.19 9.04 -51.64
N ARG A 751 -43.30 8.28 -50.58
CA ARG A 751 -42.39 7.17 -50.25
C ARG A 751 -42.28 6.19 -51.47
N ALA A 752 -41.13 5.53 -51.59
CA ALA A 752 -40.83 4.56 -52.65
C ALA A 752 -40.80 5.17 -54.08
N THR A 753 -40.53 6.46 -54.22
CA THR A 753 -40.26 7.13 -55.53
C THR A 753 -38.73 7.37 -55.66
N GLY A 754 -38.31 7.83 -56.89
CA GLY A 754 -36.86 8.02 -57.20
C GLY A 754 -36.25 9.36 -56.79
N GLY A 755 -37.02 10.26 -56.16
CA GLY A 755 -36.45 11.52 -55.63
C GLY A 755 -36.31 12.63 -56.69
N VAL A 756 -35.47 13.62 -56.44
CA VAL A 756 -35.07 14.72 -57.33
C VAL A 756 -33.56 14.89 -57.28
N ARG A 757 -32.99 15.39 -58.37
CA ARG A 757 -31.53 15.61 -58.44
C ARG A 757 -31.05 16.66 -57.42
N CYS A 758 -30.01 16.35 -56.67
CA CYS A 758 -29.45 17.22 -55.64
C CYS A 758 -28.09 17.84 -56.02
N GLN A 759 -27.39 17.29 -57.03
CA GLN A 759 -26.16 17.87 -57.58
C GLN A 759 -26.01 17.47 -59.04
N ARG A 760 -25.47 18.35 -59.86
CA ARG A 760 -25.07 18.05 -61.22
C ARG A 760 -23.61 17.70 -61.28
N PHE A 761 -23.28 16.57 -61.87
CA PHE A 761 -21.90 16.11 -62.01
C PHE A 761 -21.18 16.95 -63.09
N LEU A 762 -19.95 17.33 -62.79
CA LEU A 762 -19.05 17.96 -63.76
C LEU A 762 -18.35 16.90 -64.60
N LYS A 763 -17.60 17.33 -65.62
CA LYS A 763 -16.85 16.40 -66.45
C LYS A 763 -15.79 15.69 -65.63
N GLY A 764 -15.90 14.37 -65.50
CA GLY A 764 -15.02 13.53 -64.69
C GLY A 764 -15.62 13.12 -63.35
N GLU A 765 -16.80 13.59 -63.00
CA GLU A 765 -17.59 13.15 -61.87
C GLU A 765 -18.73 12.23 -62.34
N ASP A 766 -18.96 11.14 -61.61
CA ASP A 766 -20.00 10.17 -61.93
C ASP A 766 -20.78 9.66 -60.72
N VAL A 767 -20.35 10.01 -59.51
CA VAL A 767 -20.94 9.52 -58.26
C VAL A 767 -20.91 10.58 -57.17
N LEU A 768 -21.90 10.58 -56.27
CA LEU A 768 -21.76 11.21 -54.97
C LEU A 768 -21.00 10.28 -54.00
N VAL A 769 -19.87 10.76 -53.52
CA VAL A 769 -19.02 10.03 -52.53
C VAL A 769 -19.47 10.29 -51.10
N GLN A 770 -20.08 11.47 -50.84
CA GLN A 770 -20.56 11.83 -49.50
C GLN A 770 -21.83 12.71 -49.60
N ALA A 771 -22.73 12.57 -48.67
CA ALA A 771 -23.86 13.46 -48.47
C ALA A 771 -24.18 13.61 -46.99
N TRP A 772 -24.75 14.74 -46.61
CA TRP A 772 -25.26 15.00 -45.28
C TRP A 772 -26.50 15.90 -45.37
N VAL A 773 -27.46 15.68 -44.48
CA VAL A 773 -28.68 16.50 -44.37
C VAL A 773 -28.96 16.73 -42.89
N GLY A 774 -29.16 17.97 -42.50
CA GLY A 774 -29.43 18.29 -41.09
C GLY A 774 -29.67 19.78 -40.83
N THR A 775 -29.90 20.15 -39.59
CA THR A 775 -30.18 21.51 -39.15
C THR A 775 -28.95 22.42 -39.28
N ALA A 776 -29.14 23.65 -39.72
CA ALA A 776 -28.09 24.69 -39.71
C ALA A 776 -27.85 25.23 -38.31
N PRO A 777 -26.64 25.79 -38.01
CA PRO A 777 -25.46 25.89 -38.85
C PRO A 777 -24.65 24.59 -38.93
N VAL A 778 -24.03 24.36 -40.08
CA VAL A 778 -23.28 23.13 -40.36
C VAL A 778 -21.82 23.27 -39.95
N ARG A 779 -21.30 22.27 -39.28
CA ARG A 779 -19.88 22.15 -38.95
C ARG A 779 -19.27 20.93 -39.64
N ALA A 780 -18.06 21.08 -40.20
CA ALA A 780 -17.34 19.99 -40.86
C ALA A 780 -15.99 19.75 -40.17
N ALA A 781 -15.50 18.50 -40.23
CA ALA A 781 -14.17 18.11 -39.76
C ALA A 781 -13.50 17.13 -40.73
N ASP A 782 -12.17 17.13 -40.74
CA ASP A 782 -11.34 16.12 -41.40
C ASP A 782 -11.37 14.77 -40.64
N ALA A 783 -10.71 13.75 -41.17
CA ALA A 783 -10.61 12.43 -40.57
C ALA A 783 -9.90 12.41 -39.19
N LYS A 784 -9.14 13.47 -38.85
CA LYS A 784 -8.49 13.63 -37.57
C LYS A 784 -9.28 14.48 -36.56
N GLY A 785 -10.52 14.88 -36.95
CA GLY A 785 -11.40 15.73 -36.17
C GLY A 785 -11.02 17.20 -36.13
N SER A 786 -10.16 17.65 -37.04
CA SER A 786 -9.81 19.08 -37.14
C SER A 786 -10.86 19.82 -37.99
N PRO A 787 -11.21 21.07 -37.62
CA PRO A 787 -12.23 21.84 -38.35
C PRO A 787 -11.89 22.07 -39.83
N VAL A 788 -12.91 21.97 -40.68
CA VAL A 788 -12.85 22.27 -42.13
C VAL A 788 -13.86 23.38 -42.46
N GLU A 789 -13.48 24.31 -43.33
CA GLU A 789 -14.37 25.38 -43.82
C GLU A 789 -15.35 24.85 -44.83
N MET A 790 -16.60 25.34 -44.77
CA MET A 790 -17.69 24.95 -45.67
C MET A 790 -17.71 25.82 -46.91
N PRO A 791 -18.17 25.27 -48.08
CA PRO A 791 -18.41 26.08 -49.29
C PRO A 791 -19.56 27.07 -49.06
N ALA A 792 -19.56 28.12 -49.86
CA ALA A 792 -20.70 29.06 -49.87
C ALA A 792 -22.00 28.37 -50.24
N VAL A 793 -23.13 28.87 -49.70
CA VAL A 793 -24.45 28.32 -49.96
C VAL A 793 -24.84 28.59 -51.42
N ASP A 794 -25.19 27.54 -52.17
CA ASP A 794 -25.78 27.61 -53.52
C ASP A 794 -27.28 27.30 -53.46
N PRO A 795 -28.18 28.24 -53.69
CA PRO A 795 -29.61 28.02 -53.61
C PRO A 795 -30.17 27.17 -54.79
N ARG A 796 -29.36 26.81 -55.76
CA ARG A 796 -29.79 25.99 -56.90
C ARG A 796 -29.74 24.52 -56.57
N ARG A 797 -30.89 23.89 -56.47
CA ARG A 797 -31.04 22.47 -56.17
C ARG A 797 -30.13 21.55 -57.01
N ASP A 798 -30.11 21.81 -58.35
CA ASP A 798 -29.43 20.98 -59.33
C ASP A 798 -28.13 21.66 -59.89
N GLY A 799 -27.53 22.58 -59.08
CA GLY A 799 -26.24 23.21 -59.38
C GLY A 799 -25.08 22.19 -59.27
N SER A 800 -23.94 22.53 -59.89
CA SER A 800 -22.68 21.77 -59.69
C SER A 800 -21.95 22.25 -58.43
N GLY A 801 -21.10 21.38 -57.85
CA GLY A 801 -20.28 21.74 -56.70
C GLY A 801 -19.11 22.67 -57.04
N VAL A 802 -18.44 23.15 -56.03
CA VAL A 802 -17.15 23.88 -56.06
C VAL A 802 -16.04 23.01 -55.47
N PRO A 803 -14.78 23.14 -55.95
CA PRO A 803 -13.66 22.36 -55.40
C PRO A 803 -13.48 22.54 -53.91
N LEU A 804 -13.24 21.45 -53.16
CA LEU A 804 -12.92 21.47 -51.74
C LEU A 804 -11.46 21.82 -51.53
N LEU A 805 -11.16 22.71 -50.57
CA LEU A 805 -9.79 23.08 -50.19
C LEU A 805 -9.14 22.01 -49.32
N LYS A 806 -9.97 21.27 -48.57
CA LYS A 806 -9.57 20.14 -47.71
C LYS A 806 -10.65 19.07 -47.72
N PRO A 807 -10.31 17.79 -47.65
CA PRO A 807 -11.30 16.72 -47.58
C PRO A 807 -12.15 16.85 -46.30
N VAL A 808 -13.45 16.65 -46.47
CA VAL A 808 -14.43 16.59 -45.37
C VAL A 808 -14.72 15.12 -45.07
N ALA A 809 -14.46 14.70 -43.84
CA ALA A 809 -14.76 13.35 -43.39
C ALA A 809 -16.09 13.25 -42.65
N ALA A 810 -16.50 14.28 -41.90
CA ALA A 810 -17.74 14.28 -41.18
C ALA A 810 -18.37 15.67 -41.05
N LEU A 811 -19.69 15.68 -40.91
CA LEU A 811 -20.51 16.86 -40.73
C LEU A 811 -21.54 16.65 -39.61
N ALA A 812 -21.86 17.73 -38.91
CA ALA A 812 -22.96 17.76 -37.95
C ALA A 812 -23.58 19.16 -37.88
N GLY A 813 -24.85 19.22 -37.47
CA GLY A 813 -25.56 20.43 -37.07
C GLY A 813 -25.36 20.77 -35.58
N PRO A 814 -26.15 21.73 -35.05
CA PRO A 814 -26.24 21.99 -33.61
C PRO A 814 -26.74 20.77 -32.86
N VAL A 815 -26.25 20.61 -31.62
CA VAL A 815 -26.52 19.45 -30.78
C VAL A 815 -27.67 19.71 -29.84
#